data_d2aec90fa9081aa667d1e1664e9997e2
#
_entry.id   d2aec90fa9081aa667d1e1664e9997e2
#
_cell.length_a   1.000
_cell.length_b   1.000
_cell.length_c   1.000
_cell.angle_alpha   90.00
_cell.angle_beta   90.00
_cell.angle_gamma   90.00
#
_symmetry.space_group_name_H-M   'P 1'
#
loop_
_entity.id
_entity.type
_entity.pdbx_description
1 polymer ?
#
loop_
_entity_poly.entity_id
_entity_poly.type
_entity_poly.pdbx_seq_one_letter_code
_entity_poly.pdbx_strand_id
1 'polypeptide(L)'
;MNVRNRGCIRRLSFRTLRAAWKRNAIAVAAIALTALLFTSLFTVALSINSSYETYTFRQIGGYCHGTFKEVSEEQARAIAAHPNVKAVGKRTTVGFLDTGVFAKVPAEVSFMDDNCTTWSYARPQTGHAPKGGKEVTMDTEALRLLGVEPKLGAQITLTFTVGDDSQTAYKKTDTFALAGWWEYDELSPVHYINISQEYAQAAQDEAAAAGLKPFRTDLNVMLASPVDIRGQMERVDSDLGYSWEQDGSENVVRIGVNWGYTSARLGESVDAATVLAGIAFLVLIIFTGYLIIYNIFQISVTGDIRYYGLLKTIGVTPRQLRRIIRWQACLLWAAGIPLGLLLGYGVGAGLTPVVMARTTFGAGVSTVSTSPLIFLAAALFTFLTVLLSCARPGRIAAKVSPVEAVKYTEAAGTKRKRRGTRGAGVRQMALANLGRNRSKTVLVVLSLALSVVLLNVLVTFTGGIDTEKYLAKQTCADFIVSSTDYFRFRYGTEEFFSRDVITDIQANTTQSLSGCGYKWTGAVSWISEEGWRAQRARFGFQETAEAELAQLPRRGALVGMDIQLEGLDDSLFEKLTVVDGDLSPLFRADSHAIALAVPVDDYGNVIQSANYPPIGSTQTITYVEDAYYIDNRTGEPCDENTPEENIEYYVAKSHDVAYTVCAYVTVPYAMSYRYGTLGYSFVLPVSKLARDGGKEPIPMVYLFDTPDSAAEEAAERYLAALTGGENAELMYESKATLRAEVASFRSMFLLLGGLLCAIIGLVGILNFFNAMMTSILSRGREFAVLQAVGMTGRQLKRMLLWEGLLYTLGSGLAAGLLSMALNPRLGGMLERACWFYRYRFSIIPVVVLLPVFALLGCAIPAAMYRRAAKQSVVERLRAVEVG
;
A
#
# COMPACT_ATOMS: atom_id res chain seq x y z
N MET A 1 -31.31 44.27 -27.12
CA MET A 1 -32.25 43.14 -27.08
C MET A 1 -31.46 41.82 -26.81
N ASN A 2 -31.72 41.20 -25.67
CA ASN A 2 -31.12 39.90 -25.35
C ASN A 2 -32.03 38.77 -25.87
N VAL A 3 -31.96 38.49 -27.19
CA VAL A 3 -32.78 37.42 -27.79
C VAL A 3 -32.20 36.06 -27.35
N ARG A 4 -32.90 35.43 -26.40
CA ARG A 4 -32.60 34.07 -25.92
C ARG A 4 -33.08 33.00 -26.89
N ASN A 5 -32.49 32.93 -28.09
CA ASN A 5 -32.90 31.91 -29.07
C ASN A 5 -32.09 30.64 -28.92
N ARG A 6 -32.39 29.84 -27.87
CA ARG A 6 -31.69 28.58 -27.55
C ARG A 6 -31.82 27.55 -28.69
N GLY A 7 -32.96 27.48 -29.35
CA GLY A 7 -33.23 26.53 -30.45
C GLY A 7 -32.37 26.80 -31.67
N CYS A 8 -32.19 28.08 -32.04
CA CYS A 8 -31.33 28.46 -33.15
C CYS A 8 -29.85 28.13 -32.89
N ILE A 9 -29.36 28.41 -31.69
CA ILE A 9 -27.99 28.09 -31.30
C ILE A 9 -27.72 26.56 -31.37
N ARG A 10 -28.64 25.72 -30.91
CA ARG A 10 -28.54 24.28 -31.00
C ARG A 10 -28.49 23.77 -32.44
N ARG A 11 -29.44 24.23 -33.26
CA ARG A 11 -29.48 23.86 -34.69
C ARG A 11 -28.24 24.28 -35.45
N LEU A 12 -27.76 25.50 -35.24
CA LEU A 12 -26.55 26.01 -35.84
C LEU A 12 -25.32 25.21 -35.41
N SER A 13 -25.17 24.91 -34.13
CA SER A 13 -24.09 24.09 -33.59
C SER A 13 -24.04 22.69 -34.24
N PHE A 14 -25.19 22.04 -34.36
CA PHE A 14 -25.29 20.72 -34.97
C PHE A 14 -24.97 20.71 -36.48
N ARG A 15 -25.52 21.69 -37.22
CA ARG A 15 -25.22 21.79 -38.66
C ARG A 15 -23.75 22.07 -38.96
N THR A 16 -23.13 22.96 -38.17
CA THR A 16 -21.69 23.26 -38.30
C THR A 16 -20.84 22.03 -38.00
N LEU A 17 -21.18 21.25 -36.93
CA LEU A 17 -20.47 20.01 -36.65
C LEU A 17 -20.58 18.99 -37.81
N ARG A 18 -21.76 18.82 -38.40
CA ARG A 18 -21.96 17.88 -39.50
C ARG A 18 -21.18 18.31 -40.74
N ALA A 19 -21.11 19.60 -41.07
CA ALA A 19 -20.34 20.11 -42.19
C ALA A 19 -18.83 19.84 -42.06
N ALA A 20 -18.28 19.83 -40.85
CA ALA A 20 -16.85 19.61 -40.55
C ALA A 20 -16.55 18.21 -39.97
N TRP A 21 -17.30 17.16 -40.41
CA TRP A 21 -17.27 15.83 -39.76
C TRP A 21 -15.87 15.20 -39.66
N LYS A 22 -15.02 15.32 -40.70
CA LYS A 22 -13.65 14.76 -40.71
C LYS A 22 -12.77 15.35 -39.62
N ARG A 23 -12.88 16.66 -39.37
CA ARG A 23 -12.16 17.35 -38.29
C ARG A 23 -12.74 17.01 -36.95
N ASN A 24 -14.03 16.91 -36.85
CA ASN A 24 -14.73 16.59 -35.62
C ASN A 24 -14.52 15.14 -35.17
N ALA A 25 -14.32 14.20 -36.11
CA ALA A 25 -13.93 12.82 -35.80
C ALA A 25 -12.60 12.75 -35.04
N ILE A 26 -11.63 13.61 -35.37
CA ILE A 26 -10.36 13.70 -34.61
C ILE A 26 -10.59 14.23 -33.20
N ALA A 27 -11.51 15.20 -33.05
CA ALA A 27 -11.88 15.73 -31.74
C ALA A 27 -12.59 14.67 -30.88
N VAL A 28 -13.51 13.91 -31.48
CA VAL A 28 -14.19 12.78 -30.81
C VAL A 28 -13.16 11.72 -30.39
N ALA A 29 -12.23 11.34 -31.27
CA ALA A 29 -11.17 10.38 -30.95
C ALA A 29 -10.27 10.84 -29.81
N ALA A 30 -9.92 12.12 -29.74
CA ALA A 30 -9.12 12.68 -28.65
C ALA A 30 -9.89 12.71 -27.32
N ILE A 31 -11.20 13.05 -27.37
CA ILE A 31 -12.06 13.00 -26.19
C ILE A 31 -12.23 11.55 -25.72
N ALA A 32 -12.45 10.61 -26.65
CA ALA A 32 -12.52 9.18 -26.36
C ALA A 32 -11.22 8.65 -25.74
N LEU A 33 -10.05 9.08 -26.26
CA LEU A 33 -8.75 8.69 -25.71
C LEU A 33 -8.52 9.28 -24.29
N THR A 34 -8.98 10.51 -24.06
CA THR A 34 -8.95 11.10 -22.71
C THR A 34 -9.90 10.37 -21.75
N ALA A 35 -11.09 10.02 -22.20
CA ALA A 35 -12.02 9.21 -21.42
C ALA A 35 -11.48 7.80 -21.18
N LEU A 36 -10.85 7.17 -22.16
CA LEU A 36 -10.15 5.89 -22.02
C LEU A 36 -9.09 5.97 -20.93
N LEU A 37 -8.26 7.03 -20.92
CA LEU A 37 -7.23 7.25 -19.89
C LEU A 37 -7.85 7.28 -18.49
N PHE A 38 -8.88 8.09 -18.27
CA PHE A 38 -9.52 8.18 -16.95
C PHE A 38 -10.21 6.87 -16.58
N THR A 39 -10.92 6.25 -17.50
CA THR A 39 -11.66 5.01 -17.23
C THR A 39 -10.71 3.87 -16.92
N SER A 40 -9.65 3.66 -17.71
CA SER A 40 -8.69 2.59 -17.45
C SER A 40 -7.96 2.80 -16.13
N LEU A 41 -7.58 4.04 -15.82
CA LEU A 41 -6.94 4.38 -14.55
C LEU A 41 -7.87 4.09 -13.35
N PHE A 42 -9.12 4.56 -13.40
CA PHE A 42 -10.07 4.32 -12.31
C PHE A 42 -10.47 2.85 -12.20
N THR A 43 -10.62 2.14 -13.33
CA THR A 43 -10.90 0.69 -13.31
C THR A 43 -9.77 -0.06 -12.60
N VAL A 44 -8.52 0.18 -12.99
CA VAL A 44 -7.37 -0.50 -12.37
C VAL A 44 -7.23 -0.10 -10.90
N ALA A 45 -7.33 1.20 -10.58
CA ALA A 45 -7.19 1.68 -9.20
C ALA A 45 -8.26 1.10 -8.26
N LEU A 46 -9.54 1.12 -8.67
CA LEU A 46 -10.62 0.57 -7.85
C LEU A 46 -10.60 -0.97 -7.82
N SER A 47 -10.13 -1.62 -8.88
CA SER A 47 -9.96 -3.08 -8.87
C SER A 47 -8.83 -3.52 -7.93
N ILE A 48 -7.71 -2.80 -7.92
CA ILE A 48 -6.62 -3.04 -6.96
C ILE A 48 -7.13 -2.82 -5.53
N ASN A 49 -7.83 -1.71 -5.29
CA ASN A 49 -8.39 -1.43 -3.97
C ASN A 49 -9.35 -2.53 -3.51
N SER A 50 -10.29 -2.94 -4.37
CA SER A 50 -11.25 -4.00 -4.05
C SER A 50 -10.57 -5.35 -3.82
N SER A 51 -9.54 -5.68 -4.61
CA SER A 51 -8.78 -6.92 -4.42
C SER A 51 -7.94 -6.86 -3.13
N TYR A 52 -7.32 -5.73 -2.83
CA TYR A 52 -6.57 -5.51 -1.60
C TYR A 52 -7.49 -5.60 -0.37
N GLU A 53 -8.66 -4.97 -0.38
CA GLU A 53 -9.65 -5.08 0.69
C GLU A 53 -10.08 -6.54 0.89
N THR A 54 -10.42 -7.25 -0.20
CA THR A 54 -10.82 -8.67 -0.13
C THR A 54 -9.70 -9.54 0.43
N TYR A 55 -8.46 -9.34 -0.01
CA TYR A 55 -7.28 -10.03 0.51
C TYR A 55 -7.11 -9.78 2.01
N THR A 56 -7.18 -8.51 2.43
CA THR A 56 -7.03 -8.14 3.84
C THR A 56 -8.18 -8.67 4.70
N PHE A 57 -9.42 -8.64 4.21
CA PHE A 57 -10.56 -9.22 4.92
C PHE A 57 -10.39 -10.73 5.17
N ARG A 58 -9.83 -11.46 4.20
CA ARG A 58 -9.53 -12.88 4.37
C ARG A 58 -8.41 -13.09 5.38
N GLN A 59 -7.37 -12.26 5.37
CA GLN A 59 -6.26 -12.32 6.33
C GLN A 59 -6.66 -12.00 7.78
N ILE A 60 -7.61 -11.09 7.99
CA ILE A 60 -8.08 -10.72 9.33
C ILE A 60 -9.30 -11.53 9.78
N GLY A 61 -9.75 -12.48 8.96
CA GLY A 61 -10.82 -13.41 9.28
C GLY A 61 -12.24 -12.89 9.10
N GLY A 62 -12.45 -11.75 8.38
CA GLY A 62 -13.81 -11.30 8.07
C GLY A 62 -13.91 -9.89 7.47
N TYR A 63 -15.09 -9.60 6.87
CA TYR A 63 -15.40 -8.32 6.24
C TYR A 63 -16.45 -7.48 6.99
N CYS A 64 -16.73 -7.77 8.27
CA CYS A 64 -17.52 -6.87 9.11
C CYS A 64 -16.81 -5.50 9.24
N HIS A 65 -17.55 -4.42 9.48
CA HIS A 65 -16.95 -3.08 9.63
C HIS A 65 -16.14 -2.97 10.93
N GLY A 66 -16.60 -3.59 11.99
CA GLY A 66 -15.91 -3.62 13.27
C GLY A 66 -16.54 -4.62 14.24
N THR A 67 -15.97 -4.71 15.42
CA THR A 67 -16.37 -5.65 16.47
C THR A 67 -16.42 -4.94 17.81
N PHE A 68 -17.53 -5.01 18.52
CA PHE A 68 -17.61 -4.72 19.94
C PHE A 68 -17.24 -5.99 20.71
N LYS A 69 -16.17 -5.89 21.50
CA LYS A 69 -15.53 -7.03 22.13
C LYS A 69 -16.04 -7.25 23.54
N GLU A 70 -16.17 -8.53 23.93
CA GLU A 70 -16.49 -8.97 25.28
C GLU A 70 -17.79 -8.36 25.82
N VAL A 71 -18.79 -8.28 24.94
CA VAL A 71 -20.09 -7.71 25.29
C VAL A 71 -20.96 -8.68 26.07
N SER A 72 -21.73 -8.15 27.05
CA SER A 72 -22.80 -8.86 27.68
C SER A 72 -24.02 -8.98 26.79
N GLU A 73 -24.96 -9.88 27.10
CA GLU A 73 -26.22 -10.04 26.36
C GLU A 73 -27.08 -8.76 26.32
N GLU A 74 -26.99 -7.95 27.38
CA GLU A 74 -27.70 -6.67 27.47
C GLU A 74 -27.05 -5.62 26.58
N GLN A 75 -25.71 -5.49 26.63
CA GLN A 75 -24.94 -4.61 25.77
C GLN A 75 -25.12 -4.99 24.30
N ALA A 76 -25.06 -6.28 23.95
CA ALA A 76 -25.26 -6.75 22.58
C ALA A 76 -26.63 -6.37 22.02
N ARG A 77 -27.71 -6.47 22.84
CA ARG A 77 -29.06 -6.04 22.45
C ARG A 77 -29.17 -4.53 22.28
N ALA A 78 -28.57 -3.75 23.18
CA ALA A 78 -28.56 -2.30 23.09
C ALA A 78 -27.83 -1.81 21.84
N ILE A 79 -26.63 -2.36 21.55
CA ILE A 79 -25.83 -2.03 20.36
C ILE A 79 -26.57 -2.42 19.07
N ALA A 80 -27.19 -3.61 19.04
CA ALA A 80 -27.95 -4.08 17.87
C ALA A 80 -29.16 -3.18 17.54
N ALA A 81 -29.76 -2.55 18.55
CA ALA A 81 -30.91 -1.64 18.39
C ALA A 81 -30.51 -0.23 17.95
N HIS A 82 -29.23 0.12 17.97
CA HIS A 82 -28.75 1.48 17.66
C HIS A 82 -28.91 1.83 16.17
N PRO A 83 -29.38 3.05 15.81
CA PRO A 83 -29.67 3.46 14.42
C PRO A 83 -28.49 3.38 13.46
N ASN A 84 -27.27 3.57 13.94
CA ASN A 84 -26.04 3.47 13.14
C ASN A 84 -25.63 2.01 12.82
N VAL A 85 -26.16 1.02 13.55
CA VAL A 85 -25.90 -0.39 13.34
C VAL A 85 -26.94 -0.95 12.38
N LYS A 86 -26.51 -1.52 11.26
CA LYS A 86 -27.39 -2.08 10.21
C LYS A 86 -27.65 -3.56 10.38
N ALA A 87 -26.64 -4.28 10.81
CA ALA A 87 -26.71 -5.72 11.07
C ALA A 87 -25.65 -6.08 12.09
N VAL A 88 -25.91 -7.15 12.83
CA VAL A 88 -25.00 -7.71 13.82
C VAL A 88 -24.77 -9.19 13.55
N GLY A 89 -23.59 -9.69 13.93
CA GLY A 89 -23.23 -11.10 13.94
C GLY A 89 -22.55 -11.43 15.26
N LYS A 90 -23.05 -12.46 15.95
CA LYS A 90 -22.58 -12.86 17.27
C LYS A 90 -21.57 -13.99 17.15
N ARG A 91 -20.45 -13.87 17.87
CA ARG A 91 -19.43 -14.90 18.04
C ARG A 91 -19.14 -15.09 19.53
N THR A 92 -19.26 -16.35 20.01
CA THR A 92 -18.89 -16.73 21.37
C THR A 92 -17.76 -17.74 21.29
N THR A 93 -16.57 -17.38 21.76
CA THR A 93 -15.37 -18.23 21.72
C THR A 93 -15.36 -19.12 22.96
N VAL A 94 -15.33 -20.42 22.75
CA VAL A 94 -15.33 -21.43 23.81
C VAL A 94 -13.91 -21.89 24.14
N GLY A 95 -13.05 -22.00 23.13
CA GLY A 95 -11.67 -22.44 23.34
C GLY A 95 -10.85 -22.53 22.06
N PHE A 96 -9.63 -23.05 22.19
CA PHE A 96 -8.65 -23.11 21.10
C PHE A 96 -7.94 -24.45 21.02
N LEU A 97 -7.57 -24.83 19.78
CA LEU A 97 -6.59 -25.87 19.48
C LEU A 97 -5.40 -25.16 18.79
N ASP A 98 -4.30 -25.09 19.46
CA ASP A 98 -3.12 -24.31 18.99
C ASP A 98 -1.80 -25.06 19.18
N THR A 99 -1.87 -26.36 19.43
CA THR A 99 -0.75 -27.28 19.55
C THR A 99 -0.85 -28.43 18.54
N GLY A 100 0.20 -29.19 18.33
CA GLY A 100 0.26 -30.31 17.40
C GLY A 100 -0.05 -29.88 15.98
N VAL A 101 -1.03 -30.50 15.33
CA VAL A 101 -1.38 -30.23 13.92
C VAL A 101 -1.92 -28.81 13.67
N PHE A 102 -2.42 -28.13 14.72
CA PHE A 102 -2.89 -26.74 14.67
C PHE A 102 -1.87 -25.73 15.18
N ALA A 103 -0.61 -26.15 15.37
CA ALA A 103 0.44 -25.25 15.85
C ALA A 103 0.73 -24.11 14.88
N LYS A 104 0.69 -24.30 13.56
CA LYS A 104 0.94 -23.26 12.53
C LYS A 104 -0.26 -22.34 12.33
N VAL A 105 -1.43 -22.90 12.18
CA VAL A 105 -2.68 -22.16 12.06
C VAL A 105 -3.59 -22.69 13.17
N PRO A 106 -3.89 -21.88 14.20
CA PRO A 106 -4.73 -22.34 15.31
C PRO A 106 -6.15 -22.60 14.87
N ALA A 107 -6.84 -23.47 15.59
CA ALA A 107 -8.26 -23.65 15.42
C ALA A 107 -9.03 -23.04 16.60
N GLU A 108 -10.04 -22.23 16.30
CA GLU A 108 -10.94 -21.62 17.28
C GLU A 108 -12.24 -22.41 17.36
N VAL A 109 -12.59 -22.88 18.54
CA VAL A 109 -13.89 -23.51 18.82
C VAL A 109 -14.85 -22.42 19.26
N SER A 110 -15.80 -22.07 18.42
CA SER A 110 -16.71 -20.97 18.68
C SER A 110 -18.13 -21.22 18.14
N PHE A 111 -19.11 -20.61 18.79
CA PHE A 111 -20.42 -20.42 18.20
C PHE A 111 -20.44 -19.16 17.35
N MET A 112 -20.92 -19.27 16.13
CA MET A 112 -21.15 -18.15 15.22
C MET A 112 -22.57 -18.22 14.66
N ASP A 113 -23.28 -17.09 14.68
CA ASP A 113 -24.58 -16.96 14.00
C ASP A 113 -24.42 -16.88 12.47
N ASP A 114 -25.56 -16.90 11.73
CA ASP A 114 -25.57 -16.88 10.26
C ASP A 114 -24.87 -15.64 9.65
N ASN A 115 -24.96 -14.50 10.31
CA ASN A 115 -24.29 -13.28 9.86
C ASN A 115 -22.77 -13.41 10.07
N CYS A 116 -22.36 -13.83 11.26
CA CYS A 116 -20.96 -14.00 11.61
C CYS A 116 -20.28 -15.03 10.72
N THR A 117 -20.88 -16.22 10.52
CA THR A 117 -20.35 -17.25 9.62
C THR A 117 -20.20 -16.75 8.17
N THR A 118 -21.16 -15.95 7.70
CA THR A 118 -21.11 -15.36 6.35
C THR A 118 -19.99 -14.33 6.24
N TRP A 119 -19.86 -13.46 7.23
CA TRP A 119 -18.84 -12.38 7.21
C TRP A 119 -17.44 -12.90 7.44
N SER A 120 -17.28 -14.01 8.17
CA SER A 120 -16.00 -14.64 8.45
C SER A 120 -15.59 -15.71 7.42
N TYR A 121 -16.29 -15.80 6.28
CA TYR A 121 -16.05 -16.82 5.23
C TYR A 121 -16.15 -18.27 5.73
N ALA A 122 -16.80 -18.49 6.86
CA ALA A 122 -16.94 -19.80 7.53
C ALA A 122 -18.32 -20.46 7.33
N ARG A 123 -19.05 -20.05 6.28
CA ARG A 123 -20.36 -20.63 5.98
C ARG A 123 -20.22 -21.98 5.29
N PRO A 124 -20.87 -23.06 5.77
CA PRO A 124 -20.82 -24.35 5.13
C PRO A 124 -21.28 -24.30 3.66
N GLN A 125 -20.47 -24.84 2.77
CA GLN A 125 -20.80 -25.02 1.35
C GLN A 125 -21.49 -26.36 1.12
N THR A 126 -21.20 -27.35 1.97
CA THR A 126 -21.83 -28.67 1.99
C THR A 126 -22.38 -28.93 3.38
N GLY A 127 -23.58 -29.46 3.47
CA GLY A 127 -24.26 -29.70 4.74
C GLY A 127 -25.02 -28.45 5.24
N HIS A 128 -25.01 -28.23 6.54
CA HIS A 128 -25.71 -27.13 7.21
C HIS A 128 -24.91 -26.61 8.42
N ALA A 129 -25.21 -25.40 8.89
CA ALA A 129 -24.69 -24.90 10.15
C ALA A 129 -25.14 -25.77 11.33
N PRO A 130 -24.36 -25.86 12.43
CA PRO A 130 -24.73 -26.63 13.60
C PRO A 130 -26.07 -26.16 14.18
N LYS A 131 -27.04 -27.09 14.36
CA LYS A 131 -28.39 -26.74 14.83
C LYS A 131 -28.57 -27.00 16.31
N GLY A 132 -27.88 -27.99 16.84
CA GLY A 132 -28.01 -28.36 18.25
C GLY A 132 -27.11 -29.52 18.65
N GLY A 133 -27.04 -29.81 19.95
CA GLY A 133 -26.18 -30.89 20.49
C GLY A 133 -24.71 -30.71 20.09
N LYS A 134 -24.01 -31.81 19.90
CA LYS A 134 -22.59 -31.88 19.51
C LYS A 134 -22.43 -31.95 17.98
N GLU A 135 -23.08 -31.03 17.25
CA GLU A 135 -22.81 -30.81 15.83
C GLU A 135 -21.70 -29.81 15.62
N VAL A 136 -20.86 -30.01 14.57
CA VAL A 136 -19.74 -29.15 14.26
C VAL A 136 -19.63 -28.92 12.76
N THR A 137 -19.13 -27.74 12.37
CA THR A 137 -18.68 -27.45 11.00
C THR A 137 -17.28 -26.86 11.01
N MET A 138 -16.47 -27.18 10.00
CA MET A 138 -15.10 -26.68 9.85
C MET A 138 -14.66 -26.71 8.39
N ASP A 139 -13.49 -26.17 8.11
CA ASP A 139 -12.92 -26.17 6.76
C ASP A 139 -12.28 -27.52 6.39
N THR A 140 -12.04 -27.71 5.09
CA THR A 140 -11.49 -28.98 4.55
C THR A 140 -10.07 -29.26 5.02
N GLU A 141 -9.27 -28.26 5.30
CA GLU A 141 -7.89 -28.45 5.78
C GLU A 141 -7.88 -28.90 7.27
N ALA A 142 -8.74 -28.29 8.09
CA ALA A 142 -8.92 -28.76 9.49
C ALA A 142 -9.34 -30.24 9.53
N LEU A 143 -10.25 -30.68 8.64
CA LEU A 143 -10.60 -32.09 8.51
C LEU A 143 -9.41 -32.95 8.09
N ARG A 144 -8.61 -32.49 7.13
CA ARG A 144 -7.41 -33.19 6.66
C ARG A 144 -6.36 -33.33 7.77
N LEU A 145 -6.13 -32.27 8.53
CA LEU A 145 -5.19 -32.28 9.67
C LEU A 145 -5.63 -33.25 10.78
N LEU A 146 -6.95 -33.36 11.00
CA LEU A 146 -7.52 -34.32 11.96
C LEU A 146 -7.60 -35.76 11.41
N GLY A 147 -7.26 -35.99 10.13
CA GLY A 147 -7.34 -37.29 9.47
C GLY A 147 -8.78 -37.77 9.24
N VAL A 148 -9.77 -36.85 9.14
CA VAL A 148 -11.17 -37.13 8.95
C VAL A 148 -11.63 -36.87 7.51
N GLU A 149 -12.25 -37.86 6.87
CA GLU A 149 -12.85 -37.65 5.56
C GLU A 149 -14.08 -36.72 5.65
N PRO A 150 -14.27 -35.79 4.69
CA PRO A 150 -15.41 -34.88 4.66
C PRO A 150 -16.71 -35.60 4.32
N LYS A 151 -17.37 -36.21 5.31
CA LYS A 151 -18.61 -36.95 5.22
C LYS A 151 -19.57 -36.52 6.33
N LEU A 152 -20.79 -36.14 5.94
CA LEU A 152 -21.82 -35.75 6.92
C LEU A 152 -22.05 -36.86 7.94
N GLY A 153 -22.09 -36.47 9.21
CA GLY A 153 -22.24 -37.38 10.36
C GLY A 153 -20.95 -38.09 10.81
N ALA A 154 -19.79 -37.81 10.16
CA ALA A 154 -18.51 -38.33 10.65
C ALA A 154 -18.25 -37.87 12.09
N GLN A 155 -17.74 -38.77 12.92
CA GLN A 155 -17.44 -38.49 14.32
C GLN A 155 -16.03 -37.91 14.43
N ILE A 156 -15.91 -36.76 15.09
CA ILE A 156 -14.66 -36.01 15.24
C ILE A 156 -14.42 -35.81 16.72
N THR A 157 -13.33 -36.34 17.23
CA THR A 157 -12.91 -36.11 18.62
C THR A 157 -11.93 -34.97 18.66
N LEU A 158 -12.29 -33.90 19.38
CA LEU A 158 -11.48 -32.70 19.56
C LEU A 158 -11.04 -32.59 21.01
N THR A 159 -9.75 -32.35 21.22
CA THR A 159 -9.20 -31.94 22.50
C THR A 159 -8.76 -30.49 22.40
N PHE A 160 -9.42 -29.61 23.12
CA PHE A 160 -9.20 -28.17 23.06
C PHE A 160 -9.09 -27.58 24.46
N THR A 161 -8.41 -26.43 24.52
CA THR A 161 -8.27 -25.65 25.76
C THR A 161 -9.51 -24.76 25.90
N VAL A 162 -10.26 -24.92 26.99
CA VAL A 162 -11.44 -24.10 27.32
C VAL A 162 -10.97 -22.87 28.09
N GLY A 163 -11.45 -21.68 27.68
CA GLY A 163 -11.03 -20.40 28.25
C GLY A 163 -9.82 -19.82 27.52
N ASP A 164 -9.54 -18.57 27.80
CA ASP A 164 -8.43 -17.78 27.24
C ASP A 164 -7.40 -17.35 28.31
N ASP A 165 -7.69 -17.60 29.59
CA ASP A 165 -6.81 -17.31 30.71
C ASP A 165 -5.86 -18.47 31.02
N SER A 166 -4.57 -18.26 30.97
CA SER A 166 -3.54 -19.28 31.16
C SER A 166 -3.55 -19.90 32.58
N GLN A 167 -4.18 -19.24 33.55
CA GLN A 167 -4.22 -19.74 34.95
C GLN A 167 -5.44 -20.61 35.22
N THR A 168 -6.56 -20.41 34.53
CA THR A 168 -7.83 -21.10 34.78
C THR A 168 -8.27 -22.00 33.62
N ALA A 169 -7.63 -21.88 32.43
CA ALA A 169 -7.95 -22.70 31.29
C ALA A 169 -7.67 -24.19 31.52
N TYR A 170 -8.60 -25.05 31.07
CA TYR A 170 -8.47 -26.52 31.18
C TYR A 170 -8.68 -27.20 29.84
N LYS A 171 -8.09 -28.39 29.67
CA LYS A 171 -8.27 -29.22 28.48
C LYS A 171 -9.58 -30.02 28.56
N LYS A 172 -10.39 -29.93 27.52
CA LYS A 172 -11.63 -30.70 27.35
C LYS A 172 -11.55 -31.53 26.08
N THR A 173 -12.01 -32.79 26.19
CA THR A 173 -12.12 -33.69 25.05
C THR A 173 -13.57 -34.08 24.83
N ASP A 174 -14.08 -33.79 23.62
CA ASP A 174 -15.44 -34.13 23.23
C ASP A 174 -15.50 -34.68 21.81
N THR A 175 -16.54 -35.50 21.54
CA THR A 175 -16.77 -36.05 20.21
C THR A 175 -17.99 -35.38 19.57
N PHE A 176 -17.81 -34.90 18.36
CA PHE A 176 -18.81 -34.17 17.60
C PHE A 176 -19.18 -34.88 16.31
N ALA A 177 -20.37 -34.63 15.80
CA ALA A 177 -20.82 -35.08 14.49
C ALA A 177 -20.63 -33.95 13.45
N LEU A 178 -19.97 -34.23 12.33
CA LEU A 178 -19.77 -33.28 11.26
C LEU A 178 -21.10 -32.94 10.55
N ALA A 179 -21.58 -31.70 10.69
CA ALA A 179 -22.82 -31.21 10.10
C ALA A 179 -22.61 -30.56 8.73
N GLY A 180 -21.40 -30.08 8.45
CA GLY A 180 -21.06 -29.45 7.18
C GLY A 180 -19.62 -28.95 7.14
N TRP A 181 -19.17 -28.53 5.96
CA TRP A 181 -17.83 -27.99 5.74
C TRP A 181 -17.78 -27.00 4.59
N TRP A 182 -16.67 -26.25 4.50
CA TRP A 182 -16.33 -25.35 3.39
C TRP A 182 -14.88 -25.57 2.97
N GLU A 183 -14.54 -25.12 1.76
CA GLU A 183 -13.16 -25.16 1.25
C GLU A 183 -12.27 -24.23 2.07
N TYR A 184 -11.11 -24.76 2.45
CA TYR A 184 -10.10 -23.99 3.19
C TYR A 184 -9.61 -22.77 2.42
N ASP A 185 -9.42 -21.68 3.11
CA ASP A 185 -8.83 -20.46 2.60
C ASP A 185 -7.42 -20.29 3.18
N GLU A 186 -6.39 -20.44 2.33
CA GLU A 186 -4.99 -20.30 2.74
C GLU A 186 -4.64 -18.93 3.34
N LEU A 187 -5.47 -17.91 3.11
CA LEU A 187 -5.30 -16.59 3.71
C LEU A 187 -5.92 -16.46 5.09
N SER A 188 -6.72 -17.44 5.52
CA SER A 188 -7.36 -17.39 6.85
C SER A 188 -6.33 -17.51 7.97
N PRO A 189 -6.38 -16.64 8.99
CA PRO A 189 -5.44 -16.67 10.11
C PRO A 189 -5.74 -17.78 11.11
N VAL A 190 -6.91 -18.44 10.99
CA VAL A 190 -7.43 -19.39 11.95
C VAL A 190 -8.36 -20.40 11.27
N HIS A 191 -8.35 -21.63 11.71
CA HIS A 191 -9.38 -22.60 11.38
C HIS A 191 -10.59 -22.38 12.28
N TYR A 192 -11.74 -22.06 11.70
CA TYR A 192 -12.96 -21.94 12.49
C TYR A 192 -13.60 -23.32 12.67
N ILE A 193 -13.77 -23.74 13.92
CA ILE A 193 -14.54 -24.91 14.33
C ILE A 193 -15.84 -24.38 14.93
N ASN A 194 -16.88 -24.27 14.09
CA ASN A 194 -18.14 -23.69 14.49
C ASN A 194 -19.04 -24.76 15.11
N ILE A 195 -19.48 -24.53 16.35
CA ILE A 195 -20.30 -25.41 17.18
C ILE A 195 -21.72 -24.88 17.33
N SER A 196 -22.64 -25.70 17.85
CA SER A 196 -24.01 -25.28 18.13
C SER A 196 -24.08 -24.30 19.30
N GLN A 197 -25.08 -23.40 19.29
CA GLN A 197 -25.34 -22.48 20.40
C GLN A 197 -25.66 -23.26 21.70
N GLU A 198 -26.38 -24.39 21.60
CA GLU A 198 -26.70 -25.26 22.72
C GLU A 198 -25.44 -25.81 23.39
N TYR A 199 -24.46 -26.28 22.58
CA TYR A 199 -23.18 -26.76 23.13
C TYR A 199 -22.35 -25.61 23.75
N ALA A 200 -22.29 -24.45 23.11
CA ALA A 200 -21.58 -23.32 23.67
C ALA A 200 -22.15 -22.89 25.04
N GLN A 201 -23.46 -22.87 25.16
CA GLN A 201 -24.11 -22.54 26.44
C GLN A 201 -23.83 -23.62 27.52
N ALA A 202 -23.95 -24.91 27.16
CA ALA A 202 -23.63 -25.99 28.09
C ALA A 202 -22.16 -25.95 28.56
N ALA A 203 -21.24 -25.65 27.64
CA ALA A 203 -19.81 -25.46 27.98
C ALA A 203 -19.59 -24.27 28.88
N GLN A 204 -20.32 -23.17 28.70
CA GLN A 204 -20.25 -21.99 29.57
C GLN A 204 -20.78 -22.29 30.98
N ASP A 205 -21.90 -23.03 31.07
CA ASP A 205 -22.47 -23.42 32.38
C ASP A 205 -21.50 -24.33 33.15
N GLU A 206 -20.82 -25.26 32.44
CA GLU A 206 -19.76 -26.11 33.01
C GLU A 206 -18.56 -25.32 33.46
N ALA A 207 -18.06 -24.40 32.64
CA ALA A 207 -16.94 -23.52 32.94
C ALA A 207 -17.24 -22.62 34.16
N ALA A 208 -18.44 -22.05 34.22
CA ALA A 208 -18.90 -21.26 35.35
C ALA A 208 -18.96 -22.07 36.66
N ALA A 209 -19.39 -23.34 36.58
CA ALA A 209 -19.34 -24.23 37.74
C ALA A 209 -17.90 -24.55 38.21
N ALA A 210 -16.94 -24.49 37.31
CA ALA A 210 -15.51 -24.62 37.60
C ALA A 210 -14.84 -23.28 38.02
N GLY A 211 -15.60 -22.18 38.13
CA GLY A 211 -15.10 -20.90 38.60
C GLY A 211 -14.46 -20.03 37.49
N LEU A 212 -14.57 -20.43 36.21
CA LEU A 212 -14.09 -19.63 35.10
C LEU A 212 -14.98 -18.40 34.84
N LYS A 213 -14.36 -17.33 34.31
CA LYS A 213 -15.08 -16.17 33.80
C LYS A 213 -15.99 -16.54 32.61
N PRO A 214 -17.06 -15.78 32.35
CA PRO A 214 -17.91 -15.99 31.18
C PRO A 214 -17.08 -15.99 29.90
N PHE A 215 -17.46 -16.86 28.93
CA PHE A 215 -16.80 -16.91 27.66
C PHE A 215 -16.91 -15.59 26.93
N ARG A 216 -15.84 -15.21 26.27
CA ARG A 216 -15.78 -14.02 25.44
C ARG A 216 -16.83 -14.07 24.33
N THR A 217 -17.72 -13.08 24.34
CA THR A 217 -18.70 -12.87 23.29
C THR A 217 -18.39 -11.57 22.57
N ASP A 218 -18.15 -11.66 21.26
CA ASP A 218 -17.87 -10.54 20.37
C ASP A 218 -19.07 -10.29 19.47
N LEU A 219 -19.43 -9.01 19.30
CA LEU A 219 -20.50 -8.59 18.42
C LEU A 219 -19.93 -7.91 17.18
N ASN A 220 -19.86 -8.63 16.09
CA ASN A 220 -19.48 -8.11 14.79
C ASN A 220 -20.58 -7.22 14.23
N VAL A 221 -20.23 -6.08 13.64
CA VAL A 221 -21.24 -5.12 13.17
C VAL A 221 -21.00 -4.67 11.75
N MET A 222 -22.12 -4.46 11.02
CA MET A 222 -22.17 -3.65 9.81
C MET A 222 -22.79 -2.31 10.14
N LEU A 223 -22.06 -1.24 9.94
CA LEU A 223 -22.48 0.15 10.16
C LEU A 223 -23.19 0.74 8.92
N ALA A 224 -23.69 1.94 9.03
CA ALA A 224 -24.35 2.64 7.93
C ALA A 224 -23.40 2.87 6.72
N SER A 225 -22.10 3.02 6.96
CA SER A 225 -21.07 3.27 5.95
C SER A 225 -19.72 2.73 6.42
N PRO A 226 -18.83 2.24 5.50
CA PRO A 226 -17.47 1.89 5.84
C PRO A 226 -16.53 3.11 6.00
N VAL A 227 -17.06 4.31 5.91
CA VAL A 227 -16.29 5.57 6.09
C VAL A 227 -16.36 5.96 7.57
N ASP A 228 -15.20 6.27 8.17
CA ASP A 228 -15.09 6.66 9.59
C ASP A 228 -15.70 5.60 10.53
N ILE A 229 -15.24 4.36 10.37
CA ILE A 229 -15.75 3.20 11.16
C ILE A 229 -15.54 3.47 12.66
N ARG A 230 -14.33 3.89 13.05
CA ARG A 230 -14.00 4.18 14.45
C ARG A 230 -14.96 5.22 15.03
N GLY A 231 -15.08 6.40 14.43
CA GLY A 231 -15.96 7.44 14.92
C GLY A 231 -17.44 7.07 14.92
N GLN A 232 -17.87 6.12 14.08
CA GLN A 232 -19.24 5.59 14.15
C GLN A 232 -19.41 4.64 15.34
N MET A 233 -18.41 3.79 15.66
CA MET A 233 -18.44 2.87 16.80
C MET A 233 -18.34 3.64 18.13
N GLU A 234 -17.44 4.61 18.24
CA GLU A 234 -17.30 5.49 19.42
C GLU A 234 -18.61 6.27 19.70
N ARG A 235 -19.33 6.68 18.65
CA ARG A 235 -20.65 7.30 18.81
C ARG A 235 -21.69 6.32 19.35
N VAL A 236 -21.68 5.06 18.89
CA VAL A 236 -22.57 4.01 19.43
C VAL A 236 -22.33 3.82 20.90
N ASP A 237 -21.09 3.68 21.33
CA ASP A 237 -20.72 3.52 22.75
C ASP A 237 -21.11 4.76 23.58
N SER A 238 -20.76 5.94 23.09
CA SER A 238 -21.08 7.20 23.75
C SER A 238 -22.60 7.42 23.91
N ASP A 239 -23.39 7.14 22.88
CA ASP A 239 -24.84 7.30 22.87
C ASP A 239 -25.51 6.30 23.85
N LEU A 240 -24.91 5.13 24.07
CA LEU A 240 -25.36 4.10 25.01
C LEU A 240 -24.77 4.26 26.43
N GLY A 241 -23.85 5.20 26.64
CA GLY A 241 -23.19 5.44 27.93
C GLY A 241 -22.07 4.45 28.26
N TYR A 242 -21.47 3.83 27.24
CA TYR A 242 -20.31 2.96 27.39
C TYR A 242 -19.00 3.72 27.13
N SER A 243 -17.91 3.26 27.76
CA SER A 243 -16.55 3.72 27.49
C SER A 243 -15.83 2.72 26.59
N TRP A 244 -15.10 3.19 25.58
CA TRP A 244 -14.22 2.36 24.74
C TRP A 244 -12.76 2.32 25.24
N GLU A 245 -12.42 3.20 26.19
CA GLU A 245 -11.13 3.25 26.86
C GLU A 245 -11.18 2.42 28.14
N GLN A 246 -10.07 1.78 28.47
CA GLN A 246 -9.95 0.94 29.67
C GLN A 246 -9.66 1.85 30.88
N ASP A 247 -10.68 2.51 31.37
CA ASP A 247 -10.62 3.48 32.48
C ASP A 247 -10.98 2.91 33.86
N GLY A 248 -11.13 1.57 33.95
CA GLY A 248 -11.54 0.89 35.20
C GLY A 248 -13.02 1.00 35.53
N SER A 249 -13.86 1.54 34.63
CA SER A 249 -15.31 1.57 34.78
C SER A 249 -15.93 0.19 34.50
N GLU A 250 -17.07 -0.14 35.18
CA GLU A 250 -17.80 -1.39 34.93
C GLU A 250 -18.49 -1.42 33.54
N ASN A 251 -18.57 -0.30 32.84
CA ASN A 251 -19.28 -0.13 31.57
C ASN A 251 -18.35 0.03 30.36
N VAL A 252 -17.22 -0.66 30.35
CA VAL A 252 -16.29 -0.66 29.22
C VAL A 252 -16.77 -1.62 28.12
N VAL A 253 -16.84 -1.13 26.88
CA VAL A 253 -17.05 -1.95 25.69
C VAL A 253 -15.92 -1.65 24.69
N ARG A 254 -14.96 -2.54 24.56
CA ARG A 254 -13.82 -2.35 23.67
C ARG A 254 -14.23 -2.46 22.21
N ILE A 255 -13.76 -1.52 21.39
CA ILE A 255 -14.01 -1.50 19.94
C ILE A 255 -12.82 -2.07 19.17
N GLY A 256 -13.11 -2.90 18.18
CA GLY A 256 -12.16 -3.39 17.19
C GLY A 256 -12.55 -2.91 15.80
N VAL A 257 -11.72 -2.06 15.18
CA VAL A 257 -11.95 -1.54 13.83
C VAL A 257 -11.39 -2.51 12.79
N ASN A 258 -12.15 -2.78 11.74
CA ASN A 258 -11.63 -3.52 10.60
C ASN A 258 -10.80 -2.61 9.70
N TRP A 259 -9.49 -2.63 9.91
CA TRP A 259 -8.52 -1.87 9.12
C TRP A 259 -8.30 -2.41 7.70
N GLY A 260 -8.97 -3.47 7.31
CA GLY A 260 -9.03 -3.95 5.93
C GLY A 260 -9.71 -2.96 4.99
N TYR A 261 -10.64 -2.16 5.50
CA TYR A 261 -11.28 -1.10 4.72
C TYR A 261 -10.33 0.06 4.48
N THR A 262 -10.05 0.37 3.22
CA THR A 262 -9.22 1.53 2.83
C THR A 262 -9.78 2.85 3.37
N SER A 263 -11.11 2.97 3.43
CA SER A 263 -11.80 4.14 3.97
C SER A 263 -11.59 4.34 5.48
N ALA A 264 -11.40 3.26 6.25
CA ALA A 264 -11.08 3.35 7.66
C ALA A 264 -9.67 3.91 7.88
N ARG A 265 -8.69 3.41 7.10
CA ARG A 265 -7.29 3.91 7.16
C ARG A 265 -7.16 5.36 6.74
N LEU A 266 -7.89 5.79 5.71
CA LEU A 266 -7.86 7.17 5.23
C LEU A 266 -8.41 8.18 6.25
N GLY A 267 -9.22 7.74 7.20
CA GLY A 267 -9.76 8.60 8.26
C GLY A 267 -8.75 8.99 9.35
N GLU A 268 -7.78 8.14 9.66
CA GLU A 268 -6.87 8.33 10.81
C GLU A 268 -5.43 8.72 10.44
N SER A 269 -4.89 8.25 9.31
CA SER A 269 -3.44 8.27 9.09
C SER A 269 -2.96 8.99 7.84
N VAL A 270 -3.85 9.67 7.08
CA VAL A 270 -3.40 10.35 5.86
C VAL A 270 -2.86 11.72 6.19
N ASP A 271 -1.53 11.86 6.16
CA ASP A 271 -0.87 13.14 6.30
C ASP A 271 -1.22 14.10 5.13
N ALA A 272 -1.15 15.39 5.39
CA ALA A 272 -1.45 16.42 4.41
C ALA A 272 -0.57 16.31 3.15
N ALA A 273 0.66 15.78 3.27
CA ALA A 273 1.59 15.61 2.16
C ALA A 273 1.11 14.52 1.20
N THR A 274 0.60 13.39 1.70
CA THR A 274 0.03 12.31 0.89
C THR A 274 -1.22 12.76 0.14
N VAL A 275 -2.12 13.48 0.80
CA VAL A 275 -3.30 14.09 0.13
C VAL A 275 -2.86 15.05 -0.98
N LEU A 276 -1.90 15.93 -0.69
CA LEU A 276 -1.39 16.90 -1.66
C LEU A 276 -0.73 16.21 -2.87
N ALA A 277 0.03 15.13 -2.64
CA ALA A 277 0.64 14.33 -3.69
C ALA A 277 -0.43 13.68 -4.59
N GLY A 278 -1.49 13.11 -4.02
CA GLY A 278 -2.62 12.55 -4.76
C GLY A 278 -3.36 13.59 -5.61
N ILE A 279 -3.63 14.77 -5.04
CA ILE A 279 -4.24 15.90 -5.78
C ILE A 279 -3.32 16.37 -6.90
N ALA A 280 -2.01 16.51 -6.66
CA ALA A 280 -1.04 16.92 -7.67
C ALA A 280 -0.98 15.92 -8.84
N PHE A 281 -1.00 14.62 -8.55
CA PHE A 281 -1.06 13.56 -9.55
C PHE A 281 -2.35 13.63 -10.39
N LEU A 282 -3.51 13.80 -9.76
CA LEU A 282 -4.79 13.95 -10.45
C LEU A 282 -4.80 15.20 -11.35
N VAL A 283 -4.30 16.33 -10.85
CA VAL A 283 -4.17 17.59 -11.63
C VAL A 283 -3.27 17.37 -12.84
N LEU A 284 -2.17 16.61 -12.70
CA LEU A 284 -1.25 16.30 -13.80
C LEU A 284 -1.95 15.49 -14.91
N ILE A 285 -2.77 14.51 -14.55
CA ILE A 285 -3.54 13.71 -15.51
C ILE A 285 -4.59 14.56 -16.22
N ILE A 286 -5.32 15.39 -15.47
CA ILE A 286 -6.28 16.36 -16.04
C ILE A 286 -5.57 17.33 -16.99
N PHE A 287 -4.39 17.83 -16.61
CA PHE A 287 -3.59 18.73 -17.44
C PHE A 287 -3.13 18.07 -18.74
N THR A 288 -2.77 16.80 -18.71
CA THR A 288 -2.41 16.03 -19.90
C THR A 288 -3.60 15.95 -20.88
N GLY A 289 -4.78 15.56 -20.40
CA GLY A 289 -6.01 15.54 -21.18
C GLY A 289 -6.40 16.93 -21.70
N TYR A 290 -6.23 17.96 -20.86
CA TYR A 290 -6.46 19.35 -21.24
C TYR A 290 -5.59 19.78 -22.43
N LEU A 291 -4.29 19.46 -22.42
CA LEU A 291 -3.37 19.84 -23.51
C LEU A 291 -3.81 19.31 -24.87
N ILE A 292 -4.31 18.08 -24.93
CA ILE A 292 -4.77 17.45 -26.16
C ILE A 292 -6.01 18.14 -26.70
N ILE A 293 -7.04 18.16 -25.86
CA ILE A 293 -8.36 18.67 -26.22
C ILE A 293 -8.26 20.16 -26.54
N TYR A 294 -7.49 20.93 -25.77
CA TYR A 294 -7.21 22.34 -26.02
C TYR A 294 -6.58 22.58 -27.39
N ASN A 295 -5.57 21.77 -27.78
CA ASN A 295 -4.90 21.93 -29.07
C ASN A 295 -5.89 21.71 -30.23
N ILE A 296 -6.76 20.70 -30.14
CA ILE A 296 -7.77 20.39 -31.16
C ILE A 296 -8.83 21.48 -31.25
N PHE A 297 -9.34 21.95 -30.08
CA PHE A 297 -10.29 23.05 -30.07
C PHE A 297 -9.66 24.36 -30.57
N GLN A 298 -8.41 24.62 -30.26
CA GLN A 298 -7.72 25.81 -30.76
C GLN A 298 -7.61 25.78 -32.28
N ILE A 299 -7.21 24.65 -32.87
CA ILE A 299 -7.15 24.47 -34.33
C ILE A 299 -8.54 24.58 -34.96
N SER A 300 -9.54 23.93 -34.39
CA SER A 300 -10.91 23.98 -34.89
C SER A 300 -11.47 25.40 -34.88
N VAL A 301 -11.32 26.10 -33.77
CA VAL A 301 -11.84 27.46 -33.60
C VAL A 301 -11.11 28.47 -34.45
N THR A 302 -9.77 28.37 -34.60
CA THR A 302 -8.99 29.27 -35.46
C THR A 302 -9.29 29.05 -36.94
N GLY A 303 -9.53 27.81 -37.39
CA GLY A 303 -9.99 27.49 -38.74
C GLY A 303 -11.35 28.09 -39.06
N ASP A 304 -12.23 28.21 -38.08
CA ASP A 304 -13.58 28.74 -38.20
C ASP A 304 -13.70 30.24 -37.89
N ILE A 305 -12.60 30.96 -37.66
CA ILE A 305 -12.64 32.39 -37.29
C ILE A 305 -13.36 33.25 -38.36
N ARG A 306 -13.12 32.98 -39.67
CA ARG A 306 -13.81 33.68 -40.74
C ARG A 306 -15.33 33.46 -40.68
N TYR A 307 -15.76 32.23 -40.47
CA TYR A 307 -17.16 31.87 -40.30
C TYR A 307 -17.77 32.58 -39.08
N TYR A 308 -17.07 32.60 -37.95
CA TYR A 308 -17.51 33.31 -36.76
C TYR A 308 -17.54 34.83 -36.95
N GLY A 309 -16.65 35.36 -37.79
CA GLY A 309 -16.68 36.78 -38.23
C GLY A 309 -17.94 37.09 -38.99
N LEU A 310 -18.33 36.26 -39.99
CA LEU A 310 -19.58 36.40 -40.74
C LEU A 310 -20.83 36.29 -39.84
N LEU A 311 -20.80 35.40 -38.84
CA LEU A 311 -21.90 35.32 -37.87
C LEU A 311 -22.05 36.59 -37.06
N LYS A 312 -20.94 37.30 -36.77
CA LYS A 312 -20.99 38.58 -36.09
C LYS A 312 -21.53 39.73 -36.95
N THR A 313 -21.29 39.71 -38.29
CA THR A 313 -21.86 40.71 -39.17
C THR A 313 -23.39 40.62 -39.23
N ILE A 314 -23.97 39.45 -39.05
CA ILE A 314 -25.42 39.23 -38.97
C ILE A 314 -25.97 39.37 -37.52
N GLY A 315 -25.17 39.88 -36.58
CA GLY A 315 -25.62 40.28 -35.26
C GLY A 315 -25.45 39.24 -34.14
N VAL A 316 -24.66 38.16 -34.34
CA VAL A 316 -24.38 37.20 -33.25
C VAL A 316 -23.45 37.83 -32.22
N THR A 317 -23.91 37.86 -30.93
CA THR A 317 -23.13 38.45 -29.85
C THR A 317 -21.94 37.55 -29.41
N PRO A 318 -20.88 38.12 -28.78
CA PRO A 318 -19.76 37.34 -28.22
C PRO A 318 -20.18 36.31 -27.18
N ARG A 319 -21.26 36.54 -26.44
CA ARG A 319 -21.82 35.57 -25.47
C ARG A 319 -22.49 34.39 -26.17
N GLN A 320 -23.24 34.66 -27.25
CA GLN A 320 -23.90 33.63 -28.06
C GLN A 320 -22.85 32.76 -28.76
N LEU A 321 -21.77 33.34 -29.29
CA LEU A 321 -20.69 32.61 -29.93
C LEU A 321 -19.97 31.65 -28.96
N ARG A 322 -19.64 32.12 -27.76
CA ARG A 322 -19.10 31.24 -26.68
C ARG A 322 -20.06 30.10 -26.34
N ARG A 323 -21.37 30.36 -26.37
CA ARG A 323 -22.36 29.31 -26.13
C ARG A 323 -22.42 28.28 -27.24
N ILE A 324 -22.30 28.72 -28.51
CA ILE A 324 -22.19 27.80 -29.67
C ILE A 324 -20.98 26.85 -29.49
N ILE A 325 -19.81 27.39 -29.21
CA ILE A 325 -18.58 26.60 -29.04
C ILE A 325 -18.73 25.61 -27.85
N ARG A 326 -19.31 26.04 -26.74
CA ARG A 326 -19.59 25.13 -25.61
C ARG A 326 -20.55 23.99 -25.96
N TRP A 327 -21.62 24.32 -26.73
CA TRP A 327 -22.56 23.30 -27.17
C TRP A 327 -21.92 22.31 -28.12
N GLN A 328 -21.07 22.79 -29.04
CA GLN A 328 -20.26 21.90 -29.90
C GLN A 328 -19.34 21.01 -29.06
N ALA A 329 -18.69 21.56 -28.05
CA ALA A 329 -17.84 20.79 -27.14
C ALA A 329 -18.63 19.71 -26.36
N CYS A 330 -19.83 20.04 -25.87
CA CYS A 330 -20.71 19.06 -25.20
C CYS A 330 -21.18 17.95 -26.14
N LEU A 331 -21.52 18.29 -27.39
CA LEU A 331 -21.92 17.27 -28.37
C LEU A 331 -20.75 16.33 -28.75
N LEU A 332 -19.56 16.87 -28.90
CA LEU A 332 -18.36 16.07 -29.18
C LEU A 332 -18.00 15.19 -27.98
N TRP A 333 -18.16 15.71 -26.75
CA TRP A 333 -18.01 14.93 -25.53
C TRP A 333 -19.03 13.78 -25.48
N ALA A 334 -20.31 14.07 -25.71
CA ALA A 334 -21.37 13.06 -25.71
C ALA A 334 -21.14 11.94 -26.74
N ALA A 335 -20.52 12.26 -27.88
CA ALA A 335 -20.15 11.28 -28.91
C ALA A 335 -18.89 10.49 -28.55
N GLY A 336 -17.91 11.10 -27.86
CA GLY A 336 -16.64 10.47 -27.51
C GLY A 336 -16.69 9.60 -26.25
N ILE A 337 -17.53 9.98 -25.27
CA ILE A 337 -17.63 9.31 -23.96
C ILE A 337 -17.97 7.82 -24.06
N PRO A 338 -19.01 7.36 -24.80
CA PRO A 338 -19.34 5.93 -24.83
C PRO A 338 -18.18 5.07 -25.31
N LEU A 339 -17.48 5.52 -26.38
CA LEU A 339 -16.31 4.82 -26.91
C LEU A 339 -15.15 4.81 -25.90
N GLY A 340 -14.91 5.95 -25.26
CA GLY A 340 -13.83 6.08 -24.27
C GLY A 340 -14.07 5.24 -22.99
N LEU A 341 -15.28 5.21 -22.47
CA LEU A 341 -15.67 4.41 -21.32
C LEU A 341 -15.55 2.91 -21.63
N LEU A 342 -16.10 2.47 -22.77
CA LEU A 342 -16.09 1.05 -23.15
C LEU A 342 -14.66 0.54 -23.38
N LEU A 343 -13.88 1.24 -24.20
CA LEU A 343 -12.49 0.86 -24.47
C LEU A 343 -11.61 0.99 -23.23
N GLY A 344 -11.84 2.04 -22.43
CA GLY A 344 -11.09 2.26 -21.18
C GLY A 344 -11.36 1.20 -20.13
N TYR A 345 -12.62 0.78 -19.98
CA TYR A 345 -12.98 -0.32 -19.10
C TYR A 345 -12.36 -1.65 -19.60
N GLY A 346 -12.45 -1.94 -20.90
CA GLY A 346 -11.84 -3.13 -21.50
C GLY A 346 -10.32 -3.19 -21.30
N VAL A 347 -9.62 -2.05 -21.46
CA VAL A 347 -8.18 -1.95 -21.18
C VAL A 347 -7.90 -2.14 -19.68
N GLY A 348 -8.65 -1.46 -18.80
CA GLY A 348 -8.50 -1.59 -17.37
C GLY A 348 -8.76 -3.01 -16.87
N ALA A 349 -9.85 -3.63 -17.34
CA ALA A 349 -10.23 -4.99 -16.96
C ALA A 349 -9.21 -6.04 -17.45
N GLY A 350 -8.67 -5.87 -18.67
CA GLY A 350 -7.62 -6.77 -19.19
C GLY A 350 -6.27 -6.63 -18.50
N LEU A 351 -5.99 -5.46 -17.91
CA LEU A 351 -4.74 -5.18 -17.22
C LEU A 351 -4.77 -5.57 -15.73
N THR A 352 -5.93 -5.50 -15.10
CA THR A 352 -6.07 -5.83 -13.67
C THR A 352 -5.50 -7.21 -13.34
N PRO A 353 -5.84 -8.32 -14.05
CA PRO A 353 -5.27 -9.64 -13.75
C PRO A 353 -3.74 -9.68 -13.90
N VAL A 354 -3.21 -8.99 -14.94
CA VAL A 354 -1.76 -8.96 -15.20
C VAL A 354 -1.00 -8.22 -14.10
N VAL A 355 -1.59 -7.15 -13.58
CA VAL A 355 -1.04 -6.41 -12.45
C VAL A 355 -1.15 -7.22 -11.17
N MET A 356 -2.33 -7.79 -10.91
CA MET A 356 -2.59 -8.57 -9.70
C MET A 356 -1.70 -9.83 -9.60
N ALA A 357 -1.45 -10.52 -10.72
CA ALA A 357 -0.53 -11.68 -10.75
C ALA A 357 0.92 -11.33 -10.39
N ARG A 358 1.26 -10.04 -10.28
CA ARG A 358 2.57 -9.54 -9.86
C ARG A 358 2.56 -8.94 -8.45
N THR A 359 1.51 -9.20 -7.67
CA THR A 359 1.37 -8.74 -6.28
C THR A 359 1.18 -9.94 -5.38
N THR A 360 1.70 -9.88 -4.15
CA THR A 360 1.51 -10.91 -3.13
C THR A 360 0.03 -11.10 -2.78
N PHE A 361 -0.74 -10.00 -2.76
CA PHE A 361 -2.19 -10.05 -2.53
C PHE A 361 -3.02 -10.40 -3.78
N GLY A 362 -2.39 -10.66 -4.92
CA GLY A 362 -3.06 -11.10 -6.14
C GLY A 362 -3.19 -12.61 -6.31
N ALA A 363 -2.49 -13.38 -5.50
CA ALA A 363 -2.60 -14.84 -5.49
C ALA A 363 -4.00 -15.23 -4.98
N GLY A 364 -4.85 -15.70 -5.90
CA GLY A 364 -6.21 -16.16 -5.59
C GLY A 364 -7.30 -15.08 -5.44
N VAL A 365 -6.97 -13.78 -5.50
CA VAL A 365 -7.96 -12.69 -5.35
C VAL A 365 -7.80 -11.66 -6.48
N SER A 366 -8.30 -11.95 -7.65
CA SER A 366 -8.28 -11.00 -8.78
C SER A 366 -9.71 -10.65 -9.18
N THR A 367 -10.25 -9.59 -8.57
CA THR A 367 -11.59 -9.08 -8.90
C THR A 367 -11.50 -7.80 -9.72
N VAL A 368 -12.18 -7.77 -10.87
CA VAL A 368 -12.33 -6.55 -11.66
C VAL A 368 -13.54 -5.78 -11.14
N SER A 369 -13.30 -4.57 -10.64
CA SER A 369 -14.37 -3.72 -10.12
C SER A 369 -15.33 -3.28 -11.23
N THR A 370 -16.62 -3.48 -11.00
CA THR A 370 -17.72 -3.03 -11.88
C THR A 370 -18.43 -1.80 -11.31
N SER A 371 -17.82 -1.12 -10.34
CA SER A 371 -18.42 0.03 -9.66
C SER A 371 -18.88 1.11 -10.64
N PRO A 372 -20.15 1.57 -10.56
CA PRO A 372 -20.66 2.68 -11.38
C PRO A 372 -19.86 3.97 -11.20
N LEU A 373 -19.18 4.12 -10.08
CA LEU A 373 -18.34 5.27 -9.76
C LEU A 373 -17.20 5.45 -10.76
N ILE A 374 -16.65 4.35 -11.33
CA ILE A 374 -15.64 4.38 -12.39
C ILE A 374 -16.15 5.22 -13.57
N PHE A 375 -17.33 4.88 -14.06
CA PHE A 375 -17.90 5.48 -15.25
C PHE A 375 -18.33 6.93 -14.99
N LEU A 376 -18.93 7.17 -13.82
CA LEU A 376 -19.38 8.51 -13.42
C LEU A 376 -18.19 9.48 -13.25
N ALA A 377 -17.16 9.05 -12.53
CA ALA A 377 -15.96 9.85 -12.31
C ALA A 377 -15.22 10.12 -13.63
N ALA A 378 -14.98 9.09 -14.46
CA ALA A 378 -14.33 9.25 -15.75
C ALA A 378 -15.10 10.20 -16.69
N ALA A 379 -16.42 10.07 -16.75
CA ALA A 379 -17.27 10.97 -17.50
C ALA A 379 -17.19 12.42 -16.98
N LEU A 380 -17.25 12.61 -15.68
CA LEU A 380 -17.16 13.92 -15.02
C LEU A 380 -15.81 14.59 -15.27
N PHE A 381 -14.71 13.88 -15.04
CA PHE A 381 -13.36 14.41 -15.24
C PHE A 381 -13.09 14.73 -16.71
N THR A 382 -13.55 13.87 -17.64
CA THR A 382 -13.47 14.16 -19.08
C THR A 382 -14.31 15.38 -19.45
N PHE A 383 -15.50 15.52 -18.89
CA PHE A 383 -16.37 16.69 -19.11
C PHE A 383 -15.72 17.99 -18.65
N LEU A 384 -15.17 17.99 -17.44
CA LEU A 384 -14.43 19.15 -16.91
C LEU A 384 -13.24 19.51 -17.80
N THR A 385 -12.49 18.50 -18.24
CA THR A 385 -11.34 18.67 -19.12
C THR A 385 -11.75 19.30 -20.46
N VAL A 386 -12.86 18.85 -21.06
CA VAL A 386 -13.41 19.40 -22.31
C VAL A 386 -13.86 20.85 -22.13
N LEU A 387 -14.56 21.16 -21.04
CA LEU A 387 -15.03 22.52 -20.75
C LEU A 387 -13.87 23.50 -20.51
N LEU A 388 -12.83 23.08 -19.78
CA LEU A 388 -11.62 23.89 -19.56
C LEU A 388 -10.89 24.12 -20.86
N SER A 389 -10.76 23.08 -21.71
CA SER A 389 -10.04 23.13 -22.98
C SER A 389 -10.72 24.04 -24.04
N CYS A 390 -12.04 24.09 -24.06
CA CYS A 390 -12.77 24.95 -25.02
C CYS A 390 -12.87 26.42 -24.56
N ALA A 391 -12.58 26.72 -23.29
CA ALA A 391 -12.83 28.04 -22.71
C ALA A 391 -11.97 29.15 -23.34
N ARG A 392 -10.63 28.90 -23.48
CA ARG A 392 -9.69 29.87 -24.05
C ARG A 392 -9.88 30.07 -25.54
N PRO A 393 -9.99 29.02 -26.41
CA PRO A 393 -10.32 29.17 -27.82
C PRO A 393 -11.63 29.92 -28.04
N GLY A 394 -12.66 29.60 -27.26
CA GLY A 394 -13.93 30.31 -27.34
C GLY A 394 -13.87 31.80 -26.96
N ARG A 395 -12.99 32.19 -26.06
CA ARG A 395 -12.72 33.63 -25.78
C ARG A 395 -12.00 34.31 -26.92
N ILE A 396 -11.06 33.64 -27.59
CA ILE A 396 -10.33 34.18 -28.74
C ILE A 396 -11.31 34.46 -29.89
N ALA A 397 -12.14 33.47 -30.28
CA ALA A 397 -13.16 33.65 -31.30
C ALA A 397 -14.16 34.77 -30.98
N ALA A 398 -14.53 34.92 -29.72
CA ALA A 398 -15.44 35.95 -29.25
C ALA A 398 -14.85 37.36 -29.28
N LYS A 399 -13.52 37.53 -29.21
CA LYS A 399 -12.86 38.83 -29.20
C LYS A 399 -12.57 39.37 -30.62
N VAL A 400 -12.30 38.50 -31.60
CA VAL A 400 -11.95 38.92 -32.98
C VAL A 400 -13.12 39.74 -33.60
N SER A 401 -12.79 40.94 -34.19
CA SER A 401 -13.75 41.74 -34.89
C SER A 401 -14.15 41.18 -36.26
N PRO A 402 -15.30 41.51 -36.85
CA PRO A 402 -15.65 41.05 -38.19
C PRO A 402 -14.62 41.40 -39.28
N VAL A 403 -14.04 42.59 -39.22
CA VAL A 403 -13.04 43.06 -40.18
C VAL A 403 -11.72 42.31 -40.00
N GLU A 404 -11.30 42.10 -38.75
CA GLU A 404 -10.13 41.26 -38.46
C GLU A 404 -10.31 39.80 -38.86
N ALA A 405 -11.53 39.24 -38.72
CA ALA A 405 -11.86 37.88 -39.10
C ALA A 405 -11.67 37.60 -40.57
N VAL A 406 -12.06 38.54 -41.46
CA VAL A 406 -11.88 38.43 -42.93
C VAL A 406 -10.36 38.47 -43.27
N LYS A 407 -9.58 39.29 -42.58
CA LYS A 407 -8.14 39.44 -42.78
C LYS A 407 -7.29 38.51 -41.90
N TYR A 408 -7.94 37.66 -41.10
CA TYR A 408 -7.26 36.79 -40.15
C TYR A 408 -6.37 35.78 -40.85
N THR A 409 -5.06 35.97 -40.64
CA THR A 409 -4.04 35.01 -40.99
C THR A 409 -3.34 34.65 -39.68
N GLU A 410 -3.08 33.38 -39.39
CA GLU A 410 -2.38 32.93 -38.19
C GLU A 410 -1.03 33.65 -37.94
N ALA A 411 -0.54 34.34 -38.93
CA ALA A 411 0.76 35.04 -38.94
C ALA A 411 0.74 36.54 -38.55
N ALA A 412 -0.44 37.16 -38.33
CA ALA A 412 -0.57 38.62 -38.25
C ALA A 412 -0.12 39.27 -36.90
N GLY A 413 0.50 38.53 -35.97
CA GLY A 413 0.81 38.99 -34.60
C GLY A 413 2.29 39.25 -34.29
N THR A 414 3.24 38.97 -35.14
CA THR A 414 4.68 39.13 -34.85
C THR A 414 5.21 40.43 -35.34
N LYS A 415 5.62 41.36 -34.43
CA LYS A 415 6.43 42.55 -34.77
C LYS A 415 7.66 42.10 -35.55
N ARG A 416 7.72 42.46 -36.83
CA ARG A 416 8.85 42.18 -37.72
C ARG A 416 10.10 42.83 -37.18
N LYS A 417 11.01 42.11 -36.60
CA LYS A 417 12.42 42.45 -36.57
C LYS A 417 13.02 42.13 -37.95
N ARG A 418 13.45 43.13 -38.68
CA ARG A 418 14.26 42.95 -39.91
C ARG A 418 15.51 42.16 -39.53
N ARG A 419 15.61 40.92 -39.97
CA ARG A 419 16.84 40.12 -39.92
C ARG A 419 17.40 40.06 -41.34
N GLY A 420 18.74 40.22 -41.39
CA GLY A 420 19.47 40.28 -42.67
C GLY A 420 19.34 38.99 -43.51
N THR A 421 19.53 39.20 -44.80
CA THR A 421 19.54 38.24 -45.90
C THR A 421 20.71 37.25 -45.80
N ARG A 422 20.71 36.32 -44.83
CA ARG A 422 21.58 35.14 -44.89
C ARG A 422 20.78 33.95 -45.45
N GLY A 423 21.33 33.32 -46.49
CA GLY A 423 20.77 32.29 -47.36
C GLY A 423 19.75 31.37 -46.74
N ALA A 424 18.66 31.08 -47.51
CA ALA A 424 17.53 30.30 -47.15
C ALA A 424 17.80 28.77 -47.18
N GLY A 425 18.70 28.29 -46.31
CA GLY A 425 18.92 26.88 -46.14
C GLY A 425 17.67 26.19 -45.54
N VAL A 426 17.34 24.98 -46.01
CA VAL A 426 16.17 24.19 -45.60
C VAL A 426 16.06 24.05 -44.08
N ARG A 427 17.18 23.92 -43.38
CA ARG A 427 17.24 23.84 -41.87
C ARG A 427 16.83 25.16 -41.22
N GLN A 428 17.28 26.31 -41.76
CA GLN A 428 16.96 27.64 -41.23
C GLN A 428 15.48 27.96 -41.44
N MET A 429 14.89 27.51 -42.57
CA MET A 429 13.46 27.65 -42.83
C MET A 429 12.65 26.84 -41.83
N ALA A 430 13.05 25.60 -41.50
CA ALA A 430 12.38 24.75 -40.50
C ALA A 430 12.41 25.41 -39.10
N LEU A 431 13.57 25.93 -38.68
CA LEU A 431 13.71 26.66 -37.41
C LEU A 431 12.85 27.95 -37.37
N ALA A 432 12.81 28.70 -38.47
CA ALA A 432 11.99 29.91 -38.58
C ALA A 432 10.50 29.60 -38.48
N ASN A 433 10.05 28.46 -39.02
CA ASN A 433 8.67 27.98 -38.92
C ASN A 433 8.23 27.65 -37.50
N LEU A 434 9.10 26.99 -36.72
CA LEU A 434 8.84 26.73 -35.29
C LEU A 434 8.70 28.06 -34.49
N GLY A 435 9.57 29.04 -34.78
CA GLY A 435 9.53 30.35 -34.14
C GLY A 435 8.33 31.22 -34.51
N ARG A 436 7.64 30.91 -35.63
CA ARG A 436 6.49 31.68 -36.14
C ARG A 436 5.23 31.46 -35.29
N ASN A 437 5.04 30.26 -34.70
CA ASN A 437 3.90 29.98 -33.82
C ASN A 437 4.37 29.35 -32.51
N ARG A 438 5.03 30.17 -31.67
CA ARG A 438 5.66 29.75 -30.44
C ARG A 438 4.72 29.02 -29.49
N SER A 439 3.48 29.49 -29.32
CA SER A 439 2.53 28.88 -28.42
C SER A 439 2.17 27.44 -28.82
N LYS A 440 2.03 27.20 -30.10
CA LYS A 440 1.73 25.86 -30.65
C LYS A 440 2.94 24.93 -30.50
N THR A 441 4.14 25.45 -30.80
CA THR A 441 5.40 24.71 -30.65
C THR A 441 5.63 24.30 -29.19
N VAL A 442 5.52 25.24 -28.27
CA VAL A 442 5.70 24.97 -26.81
C VAL A 442 4.70 23.95 -26.32
N LEU A 443 3.45 24.02 -26.75
CA LEU A 443 2.39 23.11 -26.31
C LEU A 443 2.64 21.68 -26.79
N VAL A 444 3.08 21.48 -28.02
CA VAL A 444 3.43 20.17 -28.58
C VAL A 444 4.68 19.60 -27.90
N VAL A 445 5.71 20.43 -27.73
CA VAL A 445 6.95 20.06 -27.05
C VAL A 445 6.68 19.63 -25.60
N LEU A 446 5.88 20.40 -24.86
CA LEU A 446 5.51 20.06 -23.49
C LEU A 446 4.66 18.80 -23.39
N SER A 447 3.73 18.60 -24.34
CA SER A 447 2.87 17.41 -24.33
C SER A 447 3.66 16.11 -24.54
N LEU A 448 4.66 16.12 -25.44
CA LEU A 448 5.58 14.99 -25.60
C LEU A 448 6.58 14.87 -24.45
N ALA A 449 7.12 15.98 -23.97
CA ALA A 449 8.08 15.98 -22.87
C ALA A 449 7.48 15.42 -21.58
N LEU A 450 6.21 15.73 -21.31
CA LEU A 450 5.52 15.30 -20.10
C LEU A 450 5.46 13.79 -19.94
N SER A 451 5.19 13.05 -21.04
CA SER A 451 5.17 11.57 -20.98
C SER A 451 6.54 10.99 -20.64
N VAL A 452 7.62 11.61 -21.14
CA VAL A 452 8.99 11.17 -20.85
C VAL A 452 9.39 11.52 -19.43
N VAL A 453 9.01 12.71 -18.95
CA VAL A 453 9.25 13.13 -17.55
C VAL A 453 8.56 12.18 -16.58
N LEU A 454 7.31 11.82 -16.84
CA LEU A 454 6.56 10.87 -16.01
C LEU A 454 7.22 9.50 -15.98
N LEU A 455 7.65 8.99 -17.15
CA LEU A 455 8.38 7.72 -17.20
C LEU A 455 9.70 7.82 -16.43
N ASN A 456 10.40 8.94 -16.53
CA ASN A 456 11.65 9.14 -15.83
C ASN A 456 11.46 9.25 -14.30
N VAL A 457 10.41 9.92 -13.85
CA VAL A 457 10.01 9.95 -12.43
C VAL A 457 9.68 8.54 -11.94
N LEU A 458 8.91 7.77 -12.70
CA LEU A 458 8.56 6.38 -12.36
C LEU A 458 9.80 5.49 -12.21
N VAL A 459 10.72 5.54 -13.19
CA VAL A 459 11.96 4.74 -13.15
C VAL A 459 12.87 5.20 -12.02
N THR A 460 12.91 6.51 -11.73
CA THR A 460 13.67 7.05 -10.60
C THR A 460 13.05 6.58 -9.26
N PHE A 461 11.72 6.60 -9.15
CA PHE A 461 11.01 6.13 -7.96
C PHE A 461 11.28 4.65 -7.71
N THR A 462 11.02 3.80 -8.70
CA THR A 462 11.18 2.34 -8.54
C THR A 462 12.65 1.91 -8.42
N GLY A 463 13.57 2.66 -9.02
CA GLY A 463 15.01 2.42 -8.92
C GLY A 463 15.66 2.95 -7.63
N GLY A 464 14.95 3.81 -6.89
CA GLY A 464 15.40 4.33 -5.60
C GLY A 464 15.02 3.45 -4.41
N ILE A 465 14.16 2.45 -4.58
CA ILE A 465 13.84 1.48 -3.53
C ILE A 465 15.10 0.62 -3.29
N ASP A 466 15.72 0.82 -2.14
CA ASP A 466 16.89 0.05 -1.68
C ASP A 466 16.40 -1.22 -0.97
N THR A 467 16.37 -2.33 -1.75
CA THR A 467 15.87 -3.61 -1.27
C THR A 467 16.70 -4.15 -0.11
N GLU A 468 18.03 -4.02 -0.15
CA GLU A 468 18.89 -4.52 0.92
C GLU A 468 18.69 -3.73 2.21
N LYS A 469 18.53 -2.40 2.12
CA LYS A 469 18.21 -1.58 3.29
C LYS A 469 16.85 -1.95 3.91
N TYR A 470 15.86 -2.24 3.07
CA TYR A 470 14.55 -2.71 3.53
C TYR A 470 14.67 -4.08 4.21
N LEU A 471 15.35 -5.02 3.57
CA LEU A 471 15.53 -6.38 4.10
C LEU A 471 16.33 -6.39 5.41
N ALA A 472 17.37 -5.56 5.52
CA ALA A 472 18.19 -5.48 6.74
C ALA A 472 17.39 -5.05 8.00
N LYS A 473 16.23 -4.41 7.82
CA LYS A 473 15.32 -4.11 8.94
C LYS A 473 14.33 -5.23 9.25
N GLN A 474 13.96 -6.00 8.23
CA GLN A 474 12.99 -7.09 8.38
C GLN A 474 13.65 -8.38 8.87
N THR A 475 14.85 -8.66 8.39
CA THR A 475 15.61 -9.85 8.77
C THR A 475 17.11 -9.57 8.85
N CYS A 476 17.81 -10.25 9.73
CA CYS A 476 19.26 -10.12 9.90
C CYS A 476 20.04 -11.32 9.36
N ALA A 477 19.36 -12.38 8.92
CA ALA A 477 19.98 -13.59 8.39
C ALA A 477 19.22 -14.09 7.15
N ASP A 478 19.80 -15.00 6.39
CA ASP A 478 19.14 -15.61 5.25
C ASP A 478 17.99 -16.50 5.70
N PHE A 479 18.15 -17.19 6.83
CA PHE A 479 17.10 -18.01 7.45
C PHE A 479 17.03 -17.78 8.96
N ILE A 480 15.79 -17.76 9.46
CA ILE A 480 15.45 -17.68 10.88
C ILE A 480 14.51 -18.82 11.16
N VAL A 481 14.87 -19.70 12.09
CA VAL A 481 14.11 -20.91 12.44
C VAL A 481 13.78 -20.89 13.92
N SER A 482 12.51 -21.15 14.25
CA SER A 482 12.06 -21.33 15.63
C SER A 482 10.71 -22.06 15.66
N SER A 483 10.16 -22.23 16.85
CA SER A 483 8.79 -22.72 16.98
C SER A 483 7.77 -21.67 16.57
N THR A 484 6.54 -22.11 16.34
CA THR A 484 5.40 -21.24 16.08
C THR A 484 5.18 -20.23 17.20
N ASP A 485 5.51 -20.58 18.43
CA ASP A 485 5.34 -19.70 19.59
C ASP A 485 6.25 -18.46 19.52
N TYR A 486 7.49 -18.62 19.02
CA TYR A 486 8.37 -17.49 18.76
C TYR A 486 7.77 -16.52 17.75
N PHE A 487 7.25 -17.02 16.65
CA PHE A 487 6.66 -16.19 15.61
C PHE A 487 5.28 -15.62 15.99
N ARG A 488 4.59 -16.26 16.95
CA ARG A 488 3.30 -15.80 17.53
C ARG A 488 3.42 -14.93 18.77
N PHE A 489 4.64 -14.62 19.18
CA PHE A 489 4.87 -13.77 20.33
C PHE A 489 4.31 -14.33 21.66
N ARG A 490 4.50 -15.62 21.94
CA ARG A 490 4.06 -16.24 23.18
C ARG A 490 5.12 -16.15 24.27
N TYR A 491 4.79 -15.46 25.37
CA TYR A 491 5.71 -15.22 26.49
C TYR A 491 6.01 -16.47 27.31
N GLY A 492 5.00 -17.30 27.56
CA GLY A 492 5.07 -18.39 28.52
C GLY A 492 5.84 -19.60 28.05
N THR A 493 6.32 -19.64 26.81
CA THR A 493 6.99 -20.81 26.25
C THR A 493 8.30 -21.09 26.99
N GLU A 494 8.39 -22.29 27.59
CA GLU A 494 9.57 -22.74 28.32
C GLU A 494 10.60 -23.41 27.40
N GLU A 495 10.15 -24.04 26.32
CA GLU A 495 11.00 -24.63 25.30
C GLU A 495 10.47 -24.32 23.91
N PHE A 496 11.30 -23.67 23.08
CA PHE A 496 10.88 -23.33 21.70
C PHE A 496 11.20 -24.45 20.72
N PHE A 497 12.37 -25.09 20.84
CA PHE A 497 12.79 -26.24 20.05
C PHE A 497 13.99 -26.93 20.68
N SER A 498 14.20 -28.22 20.36
CA SER A 498 15.32 -28.97 20.89
C SER A 498 16.64 -28.67 20.18
N ARG A 499 17.76 -28.89 20.86
CA ARG A 499 19.11 -28.79 20.27
C ARG A 499 19.35 -29.81 19.14
N ASP A 500 18.61 -30.90 19.10
CA ASP A 500 18.68 -31.90 18.04
C ASP A 500 18.24 -31.34 16.70
N VAL A 501 17.21 -30.46 16.69
CA VAL A 501 16.76 -29.75 15.49
C VAL A 501 17.86 -28.86 14.91
N ILE A 502 18.62 -28.17 15.77
CA ILE A 502 19.74 -27.33 15.34
C ILE A 502 20.83 -28.21 14.68
N THR A 503 21.16 -29.32 15.33
CA THR A 503 22.17 -30.27 14.83
C THR A 503 21.74 -30.83 13.47
N ASP A 504 20.49 -31.17 13.30
CA ASP A 504 19.94 -31.67 12.04
C ASP A 504 19.97 -30.62 10.93
N ILE A 505 19.60 -29.37 11.22
CA ILE A 505 19.72 -28.27 10.27
C ILE A 505 21.19 -28.03 9.87
N GLN A 506 22.13 -28.06 10.81
CA GLN A 506 23.55 -27.88 10.55
C GLN A 506 24.12 -29.01 9.67
N ALA A 507 23.67 -30.24 9.88
CA ALA A 507 24.10 -31.39 9.09
C ALA A 507 23.58 -31.36 7.65
N ASN A 508 22.43 -30.76 7.40
CA ASN A 508 21.74 -30.80 6.11
C ASN A 508 21.78 -29.48 5.32
N THR A 509 22.39 -28.42 5.87
CA THR A 509 22.55 -27.13 5.20
C THR A 509 24.00 -26.67 5.17
N THR A 510 24.37 -25.91 4.12
CA THR A 510 25.69 -25.28 4.05
C THR A 510 25.57 -23.84 4.57
N GLN A 511 26.28 -23.56 5.67
CA GLN A 511 26.18 -22.29 6.38
C GLN A 511 27.52 -21.55 6.36
N SER A 512 27.48 -20.24 6.20
CA SER A 512 28.63 -19.34 6.31
C SER A 512 28.76 -18.70 7.69
N LEU A 513 27.64 -18.42 8.33
CA LEU A 513 27.52 -17.96 9.69
C LEU A 513 26.27 -18.59 10.29
N SER A 514 26.34 -19.00 11.55
CA SER A 514 25.15 -19.50 12.26
C SER A 514 25.29 -19.33 13.76
N GLY A 515 24.14 -19.29 14.45
CA GLY A 515 24.11 -19.21 15.89
C GLY A 515 22.69 -19.17 16.43
N CYS A 516 22.59 -19.32 17.76
CA CYS A 516 21.35 -19.24 18.50
C CYS A 516 21.24 -17.92 19.27
N GLY A 517 20.02 -17.39 19.32
CA GLY A 517 19.58 -16.46 20.34
C GLY A 517 18.85 -17.20 21.45
N TYR A 518 19.11 -16.81 22.70
CA TYR A 518 18.63 -17.50 23.90
C TYR A 518 17.80 -16.58 24.77
N LYS A 519 16.74 -17.13 25.33
CA LYS A 519 15.86 -16.51 26.32
C LYS A 519 16.40 -16.74 27.73
N TRP A 520 16.26 -15.73 28.57
CA TRP A 520 16.42 -15.83 30.02
C TRP A 520 15.17 -15.31 30.72
N THR A 521 14.72 -16.00 31.76
CA THR A 521 13.58 -15.61 32.58
C THR A 521 14.01 -15.40 34.03
N GLY A 522 13.41 -14.42 34.71
CA GLY A 522 13.67 -14.13 36.12
C GLY A 522 14.96 -13.32 36.30
N ALA A 523 15.01 -12.11 35.71
CA ALA A 523 16.10 -11.17 35.92
C ALA A 523 15.54 -9.77 36.25
N VAL A 524 16.06 -9.16 37.32
CA VAL A 524 15.63 -7.86 37.82
C VAL A 524 16.82 -6.90 37.92
N SER A 525 16.67 -5.69 37.38
CA SER A 525 17.62 -4.60 37.55
C SER A 525 17.10 -3.60 38.59
N TRP A 526 18.00 -3.00 39.35
CA TRP A 526 17.69 -2.03 40.40
C TRP A 526 17.95 -0.62 39.91
N ILE A 527 16.87 0.20 39.81
CA ILE A 527 16.93 1.57 39.30
C ILE A 527 16.27 2.56 40.27
N SER A 528 16.55 3.85 40.11
CA SER A 528 15.85 4.89 40.87
C SER A 528 14.38 4.97 40.49
N GLU A 529 13.51 5.41 41.39
CA GLU A 529 12.10 5.67 41.09
C GLU A 529 11.90 6.65 39.95
N GLU A 530 12.77 7.66 39.82
CA GLU A 530 12.74 8.61 38.71
C GLU A 530 13.06 7.93 37.37
N GLY A 531 14.06 7.05 37.36
CA GLY A 531 14.41 6.25 36.21
C GLY A 531 13.27 5.32 35.76
N TRP A 532 12.58 4.72 36.73
CA TRP A 532 11.43 3.86 36.47
C TRP A 532 10.25 4.65 35.90
N ARG A 533 9.88 5.80 36.46
CA ARG A 533 8.85 6.70 35.92
C ARG A 533 9.15 7.14 34.49
N ALA A 534 10.40 7.48 34.21
CA ALA A 534 10.82 7.88 32.88
C ALA A 534 10.72 6.73 31.87
N GLN A 535 11.01 5.49 32.30
CA GLN A 535 10.84 4.31 31.44
C GLN A 535 9.36 4.04 31.13
N ARG A 536 8.47 4.17 32.13
CA ARG A 536 7.02 4.06 31.95
C ARG A 536 6.46 5.15 31.01
N ALA A 537 6.90 6.38 31.22
CA ALA A 537 6.52 7.53 30.38
C ALA A 537 6.85 7.30 28.90
N ARG A 538 8.00 6.67 28.63
CA ARG A 538 8.42 6.33 27.27
C ARG A 538 7.44 5.42 26.54
N PHE A 539 6.79 4.51 27.25
CA PHE A 539 5.82 3.57 26.70
C PHE A 539 4.36 4.06 26.80
N GLY A 540 4.13 5.29 27.28
CA GLY A 540 2.79 5.87 27.41
C GLY A 540 2.01 5.46 28.67
N PHE A 541 2.65 4.76 29.62
CA PHE A 541 2.01 4.27 30.85
C PHE A 541 2.17 5.21 32.04
N GLN A 542 2.07 6.53 31.84
CA GLN A 542 2.23 7.53 32.90
C GLN A 542 1.12 7.47 33.96
N GLU A 543 -0.11 7.17 33.55
CA GLU A 543 -1.29 7.19 34.40
C GLU A 543 -1.30 6.04 35.43
N THR A 544 -0.78 4.87 35.06
CA THR A 544 -0.69 3.70 35.95
C THR A 544 0.62 3.66 36.76
N ALA A 545 1.59 4.49 36.41
CA ALA A 545 2.96 4.44 36.93
C ALA A 545 3.04 4.49 38.46
N GLU A 546 2.26 5.34 39.12
CA GLU A 546 2.33 5.48 40.60
C GLU A 546 1.71 4.27 41.33
N ALA A 547 0.64 3.71 40.78
CA ALA A 547 0.03 2.52 41.36
C ALA A 547 0.95 1.30 41.23
N GLU A 548 1.58 1.14 40.06
CA GLU A 548 2.54 0.09 39.85
C GLU A 548 3.82 0.26 40.68
N LEU A 549 4.35 1.49 40.79
CA LEU A 549 5.54 1.81 41.60
C LEU A 549 5.38 1.42 43.08
N ALA A 550 4.15 1.52 43.60
CA ALA A 550 3.86 1.17 44.97
C ALA A 550 3.98 -0.36 45.27
N GLN A 551 3.83 -1.17 44.22
CA GLN A 551 3.85 -2.65 44.32
C GLN A 551 5.24 -3.26 44.02
N LEU A 552 6.19 -2.47 43.49
CA LEU A 552 7.50 -2.98 43.09
C LEU A 552 8.36 -3.35 44.31
N PRO A 553 9.19 -4.41 44.19
CA PRO A 553 10.18 -4.74 45.19
C PRO A 553 11.18 -3.59 45.37
N ARG A 554 11.61 -3.36 46.61
CA ARG A 554 12.47 -2.22 46.98
C ARG A 554 13.76 -2.67 47.60
N ARG A 555 14.86 -2.00 47.26
CA ARG A 555 16.17 -2.07 47.96
C ARG A 555 16.65 -0.65 48.32
N GLY A 556 16.32 -0.17 49.49
CA GLY A 556 16.59 1.21 49.89
C GLY A 556 15.83 2.21 49.02
N ALA A 557 16.56 3.06 48.30
CA ALA A 557 15.98 4.06 47.36
C ALA A 557 15.77 3.50 45.94
N LEU A 558 16.11 2.23 45.68
CA LEU A 558 15.98 1.61 44.39
C LEU A 558 14.74 0.73 44.34
N VAL A 559 14.15 0.66 43.15
CA VAL A 559 13.02 -0.23 42.79
C VAL A 559 13.47 -1.31 41.81
N GLY A 560 12.93 -2.49 41.96
CA GLY A 560 13.20 -3.59 41.05
C GLY A 560 12.41 -3.41 39.73
N MET A 561 13.07 -3.55 38.62
CA MET A 561 12.49 -3.49 37.29
C MET A 561 12.85 -4.76 36.55
N ASP A 562 11.84 -5.45 36.02
CA ASP A 562 12.05 -6.61 35.17
C ASP A 562 12.80 -6.17 33.93
N ILE A 563 13.81 -6.94 33.54
CA ILE A 563 14.66 -6.69 32.39
C ILE A 563 14.64 -7.86 31.45
N GLN A 564 14.99 -7.58 30.20
CA GLN A 564 15.24 -8.60 29.21
C GLN A 564 16.74 -8.91 29.15
N LEU A 565 17.11 -10.17 29.33
CA LEU A 565 18.46 -10.65 29.09
C LEU A 565 18.46 -11.51 27.81
N GLU A 566 19.24 -11.10 26.83
CA GLU A 566 19.40 -11.81 25.56
C GLU A 566 20.78 -12.46 25.54
N GLY A 567 20.82 -13.79 25.60
CA GLY A 567 22.04 -14.56 25.36
C GLY A 567 22.20 -14.76 23.85
N LEU A 568 23.39 -14.55 23.33
CA LEU A 568 23.71 -14.83 21.94
C LEU A 568 24.93 -15.71 21.84
N ASP A 569 24.95 -16.59 20.81
CA ASP A 569 26.22 -17.24 20.40
C ASP A 569 27.20 -16.17 19.89
N ASP A 570 28.51 -16.39 20.10
CA ASP A 570 29.54 -15.40 19.81
C ASP A 570 29.52 -14.93 18.34
N SER A 571 29.18 -15.83 17.43
CA SER A 571 29.03 -15.53 15.99
C SER A 571 27.97 -14.49 15.66
N LEU A 572 26.91 -14.41 16.44
CA LEU A 572 25.80 -13.51 16.18
C LEU A 572 26.10 -12.04 16.57
N PHE A 573 27.15 -11.79 17.33
CA PHE A 573 27.56 -10.43 17.65
C PHE A 573 27.98 -9.62 16.42
N GLU A 574 28.36 -10.28 15.33
CA GLU A 574 28.63 -9.62 14.03
C GLU A 574 27.35 -8.99 13.40
N LYS A 575 26.18 -9.48 13.80
CA LYS A 575 24.88 -8.95 13.34
C LYS A 575 24.41 -7.72 14.13
N LEU A 576 25.01 -7.43 15.26
CA LEU A 576 24.69 -6.24 16.06
C LEU A 576 25.32 -5.00 15.44
N THR A 577 24.63 -3.87 15.56
CA THR A 577 25.23 -2.57 15.27
C THR A 577 25.64 -1.90 16.57
N VAL A 578 26.95 -1.66 16.71
CA VAL A 578 27.47 -0.89 17.86
C VAL A 578 27.16 0.57 17.62
N VAL A 579 26.43 1.16 18.56
CA VAL A 579 26.05 2.58 18.53
C VAL A 579 27.11 3.42 19.21
N ASP A 580 27.61 2.94 20.38
CA ASP A 580 28.67 3.57 21.15
C ASP A 580 29.35 2.53 22.04
N GLY A 581 30.62 2.74 22.39
CA GLY A 581 31.37 1.83 23.25
C GLY A 581 32.14 0.74 22.50
N ASP A 582 32.48 -0.36 23.21
CA ASP A 582 33.28 -1.47 22.69
C ASP A 582 32.75 -2.83 23.19
N LEU A 583 32.57 -3.78 22.28
CA LEU A 583 32.11 -5.15 22.59
C LEU A 583 33.24 -6.07 23.08
N SER A 584 34.51 -5.73 22.88
CA SER A 584 35.65 -6.59 23.24
C SER A 584 35.65 -7.07 24.69
N PRO A 585 35.16 -6.28 25.70
CA PRO A 585 35.01 -6.74 27.07
C PRO A 585 34.05 -7.91 27.27
N LEU A 586 33.05 -8.04 26.36
CA LEU A 586 32.09 -9.16 26.42
C LEU A 586 32.74 -10.53 26.27
N PHE A 587 33.84 -10.63 25.54
CA PHE A 587 34.49 -11.89 25.20
C PHE A 587 35.68 -12.26 26.11
N ARG A 588 35.99 -11.41 27.09
CA ARG A 588 37.02 -11.72 28.09
C ARG A 588 36.42 -12.59 29.18
N ALA A 589 37.09 -13.68 29.50
CA ALA A 589 36.59 -14.69 30.45
C ALA A 589 36.34 -14.17 31.86
N ASP A 590 37.18 -13.23 32.33
CA ASP A 590 37.17 -12.63 33.67
C ASP A 590 36.34 -11.35 33.81
N SER A 591 35.73 -10.92 32.68
CA SER A 591 34.95 -9.68 32.63
C SER A 591 33.47 -9.93 32.92
N HIS A 592 32.87 -9.12 33.77
CA HIS A 592 31.42 -8.97 33.91
C HIS A 592 30.93 -7.75 33.11
N ALA A 593 31.21 -7.75 31.83
CA ALA A 593 30.70 -6.72 30.91
C ALA A 593 29.37 -7.16 30.31
N ILE A 594 28.50 -6.17 30.05
CA ILE A 594 27.20 -6.34 29.42
C ILE A 594 26.95 -5.22 28.42
N ALA A 595 26.29 -5.48 27.31
CA ALA A 595 25.87 -4.47 26.37
C ALA A 595 24.39 -4.11 26.59
N LEU A 596 24.05 -2.84 26.45
CA LEU A 596 22.66 -2.36 26.51
C LEU A 596 22.08 -2.26 25.09
N ALA A 597 20.99 -2.94 24.87
CA ALA A 597 20.22 -2.80 23.63
C ALA A 597 19.44 -1.49 23.66
N VAL A 598 19.70 -0.60 22.70
CA VAL A 598 19.02 0.68 22.57
C VAL A 598 18.13 0.67 21.31
N PRO A 599 16.88 1.15 21.40
CA PRO A 599 16.02 1.23 20.23
C PRO A 599 16.46 2.37 19.32
N VAL A 600 16.26 2.16 18.02
CA VAL A 600 16.52 3.13 16.96
C VAL A 600 15.24 3.42 16.19
N ASP A 601 15.16 4.65 15.66
CA ASP A 601 14.10 5.01 14.71
C ASP A 601 14.32 4.33 13.33
N ASP A 602 13.39 4.56 12.41
CA ASP A 602 13.48 4.02 11.05
C ASP A 602 14.71 4.48 10.27
N TYR A 603 15.37 5.56 10.70
CA TYR A 603 16.57 6.12 10.09
C TYR A 603 17.87 5.68 10.78
N GLY A 604 17.77 4.85 11.83
CA GLY A 604 18.89 4.35 12.61
C GLY A 604 19.40 5.33 13.68
N ASN A 605 18.64 6.40 13.97
CA ASN A 605 18.97 7.28 15.09
C ASN A 605 18.48 6.67 16.39
N VAL A 606 19.33 6.69 17.41
CA VAL A 606 18.95 6.24 18.76
C VAL A 606 17.78 7.08 19.27
N ILE A 607 16.73 6.39 19.70
CA ILE A 607 15.64 7.01 20.43
C ILE A 607 16.17 7.32 21.82
N GLN A 608 16.60 8.56 22.03
CA GLN A 608 17.22 8.99 23.28
C GLN A 608 16.24 8.85 24.44
N SER A 609 16.64 8.07 25.44
CA SER A 609 16.09 8.13 26.78
C SER A 609 17.15 8.71 27.69
N ALA A 610 16.82 9.76 28.41
CA ALA A 610 17.75 10.42 29.36
C ALA A 610 18.26 9.47 30.49
N ASN A 611 17.71 8.29 30.57
CA ASN A 611 17.90 7.38 31.70
C ASN A 611 18.57 6.05 31.34
N TYR A 612 19.23 5.95 30.21
CA TYR A 612 20.05 4.77 29.93
C TYR A 612 21.26 4.73 30.87
N PRO A 613 21.55 3.55 31.49
CA PRO A 613 22.77 3.36 32.23
C PRO A 613 23.99 3.78 31.41
N PRO A 614 24.81 4.76 31.87
CA PRO A 614 25.96 5.23 31.12
C PRO A 614 26.98 4.12 30.83
N ILE A 615 27.68 4.19 29.70
CA ILE A 615 28.82 3.31 29.44
C ILE A 615 29.87 3.48 30.54
N GLY A 616 30.39 2.37 31.07
CA GLY A 616 31.29 2.36 32.23
C GLY A 616 30.59 2.33 33.58
N SER A 617 29.25 2.52 33.65
CA SER A 617 28.50 2.39 34.90
C SER A 617 28.28 0.93 35.26
N THR A 618 28.15 0.69 36.58
CA THR A 618 27.84 -0.64 37.08
C THR A 618 26.34 -0.79 37.25
N GLN A 619 25.82 -1.89 36.69
CA GLN A 619 24.44 -2.33 36.85
C GLN A 619 24.40 -3.64 37.64
N THR A 620 23.66 -3.66 38.73
CA THR A 620 23.41 -4.89 39.46
C THR A 620 22.18 -5.59 38.91
N ILE A 621 22.37 -6.81 38.47
CA ILE A 621 21.30 -7.68 37.97
C ILE A 621 21.10 -8.79 38.99
N THR A 622 19.89 -8.94 39.47
CA THR A 622 19.48 -10.05 40.36
C THR A 622 18.93 -11.16 39.48
N TYR A 623 19.56 -12.31 39.51
CA TYR A 623 19.09 -13.54 38.90
C TYR A 623 18.18 -14.28 39.87
N VAL A 624 16.96 -14.53 39.51
CA VAL A 624 15.99 -15.31 40.31
C VAL A 624 16.17 -16.78 39.95
N GLU A 625 16.61 -17.57 40.96
CA GLU A 625 16.86 -19.00 40.82
C GLU A 625 15.62 -19.83 41.15
N ASP A 626 14.87 -19.39 42.16
CA ASP A 626 13.66 -20.04 42.61
C ASP A 626 12.64 -19.02 43.10
N ALA A 627 11.42 -19.12 42.57
CA ALA A 627 10.31 -18.23 42.95
C ALA A 627 8.99 -18.96 42.72
N TYR A 628 8.03 -18.65 43.56
CA TYR A 628 6.66 -19.17 43.48
C TYR A 628 5.65 -18.15 43.97
N TYR A 629 4.40 -18.39 43.71
CA TYR A 629 3.32 -17.54 44.18
C TYR A 629 2.84 -17.98 45.54
N ILE A 630 2.65 -17.04 46.45
CA ILE A 630 2.13 -17.27 47.82
C ILE A 630 0.86 -16.46 48.05
N ASP A 631 -0.02 -17.00 48.87
CA ASP A 631 -1.13 -16.21 49.43
C ASP A 631 -0.56 -15.25 50.50
N ASN A 632 -0.60 -13.94 50.22
CA ASN A 632 -0.03 -12.89 51.08
C ASN A 632 -0.66 -12.82 52.46
N ARG A 633 -1.78 -13.49 52.74
CA ARG A 633 -2.44 -13.56 54.02
C ARG A 633 -1.90 -14.72 54.88
N THR A 634 -1.54 -15.84 54.25
CA THR A 634 -1.12 -17.06 54.94
C THR A 634 0.39 -17.31 54.83
N GLY A 635 1.04 -16.79 53.79
CA GLY A 635 2.42 -17.08 53.46
C GLY A 635 2.66 -18.45 52.84
N GLU A 636 1.62 -19.23 52.61
CA GLU A 636 1.69 -20.56 51.98
C GLU A 636 1.63 -20.44 50.47
N PRO A 637 2.16 -21.41 49.71
CA PRO A 637 2.03 -21.45 48.27
C PRO A 637 0.56 -21.36 47.83
N CYS A 638 0.30 -20.56 46.79
CA CYS A 638 -1.05 -20.43 46.23
C CYS A 638 -1.60 -21.76 45.75
N ASP A 639 -2.89 -21.94 45.97
CA ASP A 639 -3.69 -23.04 45.38
C ASP A 639 -4.77 -22.50 44.45
N GLU A 640 -5.55 -23.39 43.84
CA GLU A 640 -6.62 -23.04 42.91
C GLU A 640 -7.74 -22.14 43.52
N ASN A 641 -7.79 -22.02 44.83
CA ASN A 641 -8.79 -21.22 45.57
C ASN A 641 -8.27 -19.90 46.07
N THR A 642 -6.98 -19.58 45.87
CA THR A 642 -6.38 -18.33 46.31
C THR A 642 -6.90 -17.16 45.48
N PRO A 643 -7.60 -16.15 46.06
CA PRO A 643 -8.06 -14.98 45.32
C PRO A 643 -6.90 -14.23 44.66
N GLU A 644 -7.09 -13.74 43.44
CA GLU A 644 -6.05 -13.02 42.67
C GLU A 644 -5.44 -11.85 43.43
N GLU A 645 -6.23 -11.11 44.22
CA GLU A 645 -5.80 -9.99 45.08
C GLU A 645 -4.86 -10.40 46.21
N ASN A 646 -4.79 -11.69 46.55
CA ASN A 646 -3.93 -12.22 47.62
C ASN A 646 -2.73 -12.98 47.06
N ILE A 647 -2.58 -13.07 45.73
CA ILE A 647 -1.43 -13.73 45.13
C ILE A 647 -0.23 -12.77 45.13
N GLU A 648 0.84 -13.19 45.75
CA GLU A 648 2.12 -12.45 45.83
C GLU A 648 3.24 -13.29 45.24
N TYR A 649 4.08 -12.67 44.37
CA TYR A 649 5.27 -13.32 43.79
C TYR A 649 6.40 -13.33 44.86
N TYR A 650 6.75 -14.50 45.34
CA TYR A 650 7.80 -14.69 46.34
C TYR A 650 9.07 -15.25 45.73
N VAL A 651 10.19 -14.53 45.90
CA VAL A 651 11.51 -14.97 45.47
C VAL A 651 12.19 -15.73 46.59
N ALA A 652 12.27 -17.04 46.49
CA ALA A 652 12.86 -17.94 47.49
C ALA A 652 14.38 -17.92 47.41
N LYS A 653 14.96 -17.86 46.24
CA LYS A 653 16.39 -17.86 46.02
C LYS A 653 16.78 -16.96 44.85
N SER A 654 17.76 -16.11 45.07
CA SER A 654 18.32 -15.22 44.06
C SER A 654 19.77 -14.85 44.42
N HIS A 655 20.54 -14.43 43.42
CA HIS A 655 21.86 -13.86 43.59
C HIS A 655 22.09 -12.66 42.71
N ASP A 656 23.01 -11.80 43.14
CA ASP A 656 23.32 -10.56 42.43
C ASP A 656 24.62 -10.69 41.68
N VAL A 657 24.63 -10.20 40.41
CA VAL A 657 25.83 -10.02 39.60
C VAL A 657 25.97 -8.56 39.22
N ALA A 658 27.13 -7.98 39.48
CA ALA A 658 27.42 -6.61 39.07
C ALA A 658 28.08 -6.59 37.69
N TYR A 659 27.44 -5.97 36.73
CA TYR A 659 27.93 -5.82 35.35
C TYR A 659 28.38 -4.39 35.09
N THR A 660 29.40 -4.25 34.27
CA THR A 660 29.79 -2.96 33.67
C THR A 660 29.18 -2.83 32.27
N VAL A 661 28.41 -1.80 32.00
CA VAL A 661 27.89 -1.49 30.68
C VAL A 661 29.07 -1.11 29.79
N CYS A 662 29.37 -1.94 28.79
CA CYS A 662 30.52 -1.73 27.89
C CYS A 662 30.15 -1.07 26.56
N ALA A 663 28.92 -1.23 26.09
CA ALA A 663 28.48 -0.68 24.80
C ALA A 663 26.96 -0.49 24.76
N TYR A 664 26.55 0.41 23.88
CA TYR A 664 25.17 0.49 23.37
C TYR A 664 25.11 -0.20 22.00
N VAL A 665 24.15 -1.09 21.84
CA VAL A 665 23.97 -1.85 20.60
C VAL A 665 22.54 -1.79 20.10
N THR A 666 22.33 -1.99 18.81
CA THR A 666 21.01 -2.31 18.29
C THR A 666 20.96 -3.81 17.98
N VAL A 667 19.93 -4.47 18.50
CA VAL A 667 19.67 -5.88 18.22
C VAL A 667 18.61 -5.94 17.12
N PRO A 668 18.88 -6.64 15.99
CA PRO A 668 17.87 -6.87 14.97
C PRO A 668 16.60 -7.52 15.57
N TYR A 669 15.44 -7.00 15.25
CA TYR A 669 14.17 -7.51 15.78
C TYR A 669 13.98 -9.01 15.54
N ALA A 670 14.41 -9.50 14.37
CA ALA A 670 14.34 -10.90 13.99
C ALA A 670 15.26 -11.84 14.81
N MET A 671 16.17 -11.30 15.62
CA MET A 671 17.10 -12.04 16.46
C MET A 671 16.79 -11.84 17.94
N SER A 672 16.00 -10.83 18.28
CA SER A 672 15.69 -10.48 19.64
C SER A 672 14.49 -11.26 20.17
N TYR A 673 14.37 -11.26 21.47
CA TYR A 673 13.15 -11.62 22.15
C TYR A 673 12.04 -10.65 21.73
N ARG A 674 11.17 -11.08 20.84
CA ARG A 674 10.16 -10.22 20.15
C ARG A 674 9.15 -9.57 21.10
N TYR A 675 9.18 -9.95 22.38
CA TYR A 675 8.47 -9.25 23.45
C TYR A 675 9.45 -8.48 24.30
N GLY A 676 9.31 -7.20 24.35
CA GLY A 676 10.05 -6.39 25.30
C GLY A 676 9.37 -6.42 26.67
N THR A 677 10.12 -6.59 27.75
CA THR A 677 9.71 -6.03 29.03
C THR A 677 9.67 -4.52 28.90
N LEU A 678 8.92 -3.85 29.75
CA LEU A 678 8.97 -2.38 29.83
C LEU A 678 10.28 -1.86 30.44
N GLY A 679 11.20 -2.78 30.78
CA GLY A 679 12.51 -2.51 31.32
C GLY A 679 13.62 -2.36 30.27
N TYR A 680 14.87 -2.44 30.75
CA TYR A 680 16.04 -2.45 29.87
C TYR A 680 16.23 -3.84 29.22
N SER A 681 16.77 -3.82 28.01
CA SER A 681 17.22 -5.05 27.34
C SER A 681 18.75 -5.07 27.31
N PHE A 682 19.32 -6.12 27.84
CA PHE A 682 20.77 -6.33 27.88
C PHE A 682 21.18 -7.56 27.05
N VAL A 683 22.34 -7.48 26.45
CA VAL A 683 22.89 -8.53 25.58
C VAL A 683 24.26 -8.97 26.08
N LEU A 684 24.47 -10.29 26.13
CA LEU A 684 25.74 -10.88 26.51
C LEU A 684 25.94 -12.25 25.86
N PRO A 685 27.19 -12.75 25.77
CA PRO A 685 27.46 -14.09 25.28
C PRO A 685 26.74 -15.15 26.11
N VAL A 686 26.18 -16.17 25.45
CA VAL A 686 25.42 -17.25 26.11
C VAL A 686 26.24 -17.96 27.18
N SER A 687 27.54 -18.13 26.94
CA SER A 687 28.48 -18.77 27.89
C SER A 687 28.56 -17.99 29.22
N LYS A 688 28.51 -16.65 29.16
CA LYS A 688 28.48 -15.82 30.36
C LYS A 688 27.11 -15.81 31.01
N LEU A 689 26.06 -15.77 30.24
CA LEU A 689 24.70 -15.83 30.76
C LEU A 689 24.47 -17.13 31.54
N ALA A 690 24.90 -18.27 31.00
CA ALA A 690 24.83 -19.57 31.66
C ALA A 690 25.67 -19.61 32.96
N ARG A 691 26.90 -19.10 32.89
CA ARG A 691 27.79 -19.03 34.07
C ARG A 691 27.23 -18.17 35.20
N ASP A 692 26.82 -16.95 34.84
CA ASP A 692 26.40 -15.94 35.82
C ASP A 692 24.97 -16.20 36.30
N GLY A 693 24.11 -16.79 35.51
CA GLY A 693 22.74 -17.14 35.87
C GLY A 693 22.59 -18.50 36.58
N GLY A 694 23.64 -19.35 36.53
CA GLY A 694 23.67 -20.67 37.22
C GLY A 694 22.76 -21.74 36.62
N LYS A 695 22.17 -21.50 35.46
CA LYS A 695 21.36 -22.48 34.67
C LYS A 695 21.59 -22.30 33.20
N GLU A 696 21.24 -23.30 32.40
CA GLU A 696 21.32 -23.20 30.94
C GLU A 696 20.21 -22.27 30.40
N PRO A 697 20.58 -21.28 29.56
CA PRO A 697 19.60 -20.46 28.84
C PRO A 697 18.80 -21.30 27.84
N ILE A 698 17.56 -20.87 27.58
CA ILE A 698 16.62 -21.57 26.68
C ILE A 698 16.92 -21.15 25.25
N PRO A 699 17.26 -22.08 24.31
CA PRO A 699 17.36 -21.76 22.90
C PRO A 699 16.02 -21.24 22.38
N MET A 700 16.04 -20.02 21.83
CA MET A 700 14.82 -19.34 21.41
C MET A 700 14.69 -19.27 19.90
N VAL A 701 15.75 -18.95 19.21
CA VAL A 701 15.77 -18.78 17.76
C VAL A 701 17.13 -19.22 17.20
N TYR A 702 17.12 -19.94 16.08
CA TYR A 702 18.30 -20.30 15.32
C TYR A 702 18.37 -19.52 14.02
N LEU A 703 19.50 -18.90 13.75
CA LEU A 703 19.73 -18.06 12.57
C LEU A 703 20.96 -18.56 11.83
N PHE A 704 20.90 -18.50 10.50
CA PHE A 704 22.08 -18.79 9.68
C PHE A 704 22.06 -18.05 8.35
N ASP A 705 23.26 -17.77 7.83
CA ASP A 705 23.49 -17.28 6.47
C ASP A 705 24.08 -18.40 5.61
N THR A 706 23.84 -18.32 4.32
CA THR A 706 24.35 -19.24 3.31
C THR A 706 25.48 -18.59 2.50
N PRO A 707 26.44 -19.35 1.96
CA PRO A 707 27.56 -18.78 1.21
C PRO A 707 27.17 -18.27 -0.18
N ASP A 708 26.14 -18.84 -0.79
CA ASP A 708 25.69 -18.50 -2.14
C ASP A 708 24.22 -18.87 -2.36
N SER A 709 23.66 -18.44 -3.50
CA SER A 709 22.26 -18.67 -3.85
C SER A 709 21.90 -20.15 -4.06
N ALA A 710 22.87 -21.01 -4.42
CA ALA A 710 22.60 -22.43 -4.58
C ALA A 710 22.42 -23.10 -3.22
N ALA A 711 23.23 -22.71 -2.23
CA ALA A 711 23.08 -23.13 -0.85
C ALA A 711 21.77 -22.56 -0.23
N GLU A 712 21.39 -21.30 -0.57
CA GLU A 712 20.15 -20.69 -0.16
C GLU A 712 18.93 -21.50 -0.67
N GLU A 713 18.90 -21.84 -1.97
CA GLU A 713 17.84 -22.67 -2.55
C GLU A 713 17.79 -24.11 -1.99
N ALA A 714 18.94 -24.69 -1.64
CA ALA A 714 19.00 -26.01 -1.04
C ALA A 714 18.45 -25.97 0.40
N ALA A 715 18.84 -24.97 1.18
CA ALA A 715 18.36 -24.76 2.54
C ALA A 715 16.84 -24.49 2.57
N GLU A 716 16.32 -23.66 1.65
CA GLU A 716 14.90 -23.40 1.50
C GLU A 716 14.08 -24.68 1.29
N ARG A 717 14.55 -25.57 0.38
CA ARG A 717 13.87 -26.85 0.12
C ARG A 717 13.93 -27.79 1.33
N TYR A 718 15.07 -27.82 2.02
CA TYR A 718 15.23 -28.64 3.21
C TYR A 718 14.32 -28.15 4.35
N LEU A 719 14.33 -26.85 4.66
CA LEU A 719 13.50 -26.27 5.71
C LEU A 719 12.00 -26.41 5.42
N ALA A 720 11.60 -26.26 4.15
CA ALA A 720 10.22 -26.49 3.74
C ALA A 720 9.77 -27.95 3.99
N ALA A 721 10.67 -28.93 3.73
CA ALA A 721 10.40 -30.33 4.02
C ALA A 721 10.39 -30.62 5.53
N LEU A 722 11.36 -30.09 6.28
CA LEU A 722 11.47 -30.24 7.73
C LEU A 722 10.23 -29.71 8.45
N THR A 723 9.80 -28.51 8.10
CA THR A 723 8.66 -27.86 8.75
C THR A 723 7.31 -28.31 8.19
N GLY A 724 7.27 -28.98 7.03
CA GLY A 724 6.05 -29.52 6.44
C GLY A 724 5.62 -30.91 6.95
N GLY A 725 6.53 -31.61 7.67
CA GLY A 725 6.34 -32.99 8.12
C GLY A 725 5.98 -33.13 9.59
N GLU A 726 6.65 -34.04 10.28
CA GLU A 726 6.43 -34.35 11.71
C GLU A 726 6.71 -33.16 12.65
N ASN A 727 7.51 -32.19 12.22
CA ASN A 727 7.84 -30.98 12.98
C ASN A 727 6.89 -29.82 12.66
N ALA A 728 5.60 -30.05 12.73
CA ALA A 728 4.57 -29.04 12.44
C ALA A 728 4.64 -27.80 13.35
N GLU A 729 5.30 -27.90 14.51
CA GLU A 729 5.50 -26.81 15.46
C GLU A 729 6.67 -25.89 15.07
N LEU A 730 7.52 -26.30 14.10
CA LEU A 730 8.61 -25.46 13.60
C LEU A 730 8.14 -24.58 12.44
N MET A 731 8.63 -23.35 12.46
CA MET A 731 8.47 -22.37 11.37
C MET A 731 9.83 -21.77 11.00
N TYR A 732 9.92 -21.25 9.78
CA TYR A 732 11.06 -20.45 9.36
C TYR A 732 10.64 -19.22 8.57
N GLU A 733 11.45 -18.19 8.64
CA GLU A 733 11.41 -17.01 7.76
C GLU A 733 12.63 -17.05 6.83
N SER A 734 12.43 -16.69 5.55
CA SER A 734 13.47 -16.68 4.53
C SER A 734 13.64 -15.29 3.94
N LYS A 735 14.87 -14.83 3.86
CA LYS A 735 15.24 -13.57 3.21
C LYS A 735 14.90 -13.57 1.72
N ALA A 736 14.97 -14.74 1.06
CA ALA A 736 14.60 -14.91 -0.34
C ALA A 736 13.12 -14.60 -0.57
N THR A 737 12.22 -15.08 0.30
CA THR A 737 10.79 -14.81 0.25
C THR A 737 10.52 -13.31 0.39
N LEU A 738 11.12 -12.64 1.38
CA LEU A 738 10.99 -11.18 1.56
C LEU A 738 11.54 -10.40 0.36
N ARG A 739 12.66 -10.85 -0.23
CA ARG A 739 13.22 -10.25 -1.46
C ARG A 739 12.27 -10.38 -2.64
N ALA A 740 11.62 -11.53 -2.80
CA ALA A 740 10.62 -11.75 -3.84
C ALA A 740 9.39 -10.86 -3.67
N GLU A 741 8.94 -10.62 -2.44
CA GLU A 741 7.85 -9.68 -2.14
C GLU A 741 8.18 -8.25 -2.56
N VAL A 742 9.37 -7.75 -2.21
CA VAL A 742 9.82 -6.40 -2.62
C VAL A 742 9.95 -6.30 -4.14
N ALA A 743 10.48 -7.33 -4.80
CA ALA A 743 10.58 -7.38 -6.25
C ALA A 743 9.21 -7.37 -6.92
N SER A 744 8.24 -8.09 -6.36
CA SER A 744 6.84 -8.12 -6.78
C SER A 744 6.18 -6.75 -6.67
N PHE A 745 6.31 -6.10 -5.52
CA PHE A 745 5.83 -4.74 -5.28
C PHE A 745 6.42 -3.73 -6.29
N ARG A 746 7.75 -3.76 -6.50
CA ARG A 746 8.43 -2.93 -7.49
C ARG A 746 7.91 -3.16 -8.91
N SER A 747 7.68 -4.42 -9.30
CA SER A 747 7.18 -4.77 -10.64
C SER A 747 5.75 -4.28 -10.86
N MET A 748 4.90 -4.27 -9.83
CA MET A 748 3.56 -3.69 -9.88
C MET A 748 3.61 -2.19 -10.24
N PHE A 749 4.44 -1.40 -9.56
CA PHE A 749 4.58 0.02 -9.87
C PHE A 749 5.11 0.26 -11.28
N LEU A 750 6.06 -0.55 -11.75
CA LEU A 750 6.59 -0.45 -13.12
C LEU A 750 5.51 -0.75 -14.16
N LEU A 751 4.67 -1.74 -13.94
CA LEU A 751 3.57 -2.09 -14.85
C LEU A 751 2.49 -1.00 -14.88
N LEU A 752 1.99 -0.59 -13.71
CA LEU A 752 0.95 0.43 -13.61
C LEU A 752 1.41 1.78 -14.13
N GLY A 753 2.54 2.24 -13.65
CA GLY A 753 3.11 3.51 -14.05
C GLY A 753 3.58 3.50 -15.50
N GLY A 754 4.15 2.39 -15.98
CA GLY A 754 4.56 2.20 -17.38
C GLY A 754 3.37 2.26 -18.31
N LEU A 755 2.25 1.63 -17.95
CA LEU A 755 1.00 1.74 -18.73
C LEU A 755 0.50 3.18 -18.79
N LEU A 756 0.44 3.85 -17.64
CA LEU A 756 0.03 5.26 -17.59
C LEU A 756 0.92 6.11 -18.50
N CYS A 757 2.24 5.92 -18.43
CA CYS A 757 3.20 6.61 -19.29
C CYS A 757 3.00 6.27 -20.77
N ALA A 758 2.68 5.02 -21.11
CA ALA A 758 2.40 4.60 -22.49
C ALA A 758 1.13 5.27 -23.03
N ILE A 759 0.05 5.33 -22.25
CA ILE A 759 -1.19 6.02 -22.65
C ILE A 759 -0.92 7.53 -22.84
N ILE A 760 -0.21 8.18 -21.90
CA ILE A 760 0.14 9.59 -22.01
C ILE A 760 1.09 9.83 -23.19
N GLY A 761 1.99 8.91 -23.46
CA GLY A 761 2.87 8.91 -24.64
C GLY A 761 2.10 8.82 -25.94
N LEU A 762 1.13 7.91 -26.04
CA LEU A 762 0.24 7.78 -27.21
C LEU A 762 -0.55 9.07 -27.45
N VAL A 763 -1.01 9.67 -26.40
CA VAL A 763 -1.66 10.98 -26.36
C VAL A 763 -0.72 12.07 -26.91
N GLY A 764 0.52 12.10 -26.47
CA GLY A 764 1.55 13.04 -26.96
C GLY A 764 1.83 12.86 -28.45
N ILE A 765 1.93 11.61 -28.91
CA ILE A 765 2.10 11.26 -30.33
C ILE A 765 0.91 11.74 -31.18
N LEU A 766 -0.33 11.51 -30.68
CA LEU A 766 -1.53 11.98 -31.38
C LEU A 766 -1.57 13.51 -31.47
N ASN A 767 -1.17 14.18 -30.42
CA ASN A 767 -1.07 15.64 -30.38
C ASN A 767 -0.01 16.18 -31.39
N PHE A 768 1.16 15.55 -31.46
CA PHE A 768 2.19 15.85 -32.43
C PHE A 768 1.71 15.60 -33.88
N PHE A 769 1.07 14.44 -34.14
CA PHE A 769 0.48 14.12 -35.42
C PHE A 769 -0.52 15.20 -35.86
N ASN A 770 -1.45 15.58 -34.98
CA ASN A 770 -2.45 16.59 -35.27
C ASN A 770 -1.84 17.99 -35.51
N ALA A 771 -0.82 18.37 -34.74
CA ALA A 771 -0.09 19.62 -34.94
C ALA A 771 0.62 19.67 -36.30
N MET A 772 1.30 18.55 -36.67
CA MET A 772 1.98 18.45 -37.95
C MET A 772 1.00 18.43 -39.13
N MET A 773 -0.10 17.67 -39.03
CA MET A 773 -1.15 17.61 -40.03
C MET A 773 -1.71 19.02 -40.32
N THR A 774 -2.05 19.74 -39.24
CA THR A 774 -2.60 21.10 -39.36
C THR A 774 -1.57 22.07 -39.93
N SER A 775 -0.30 21.99 -39.48
CA SER A 775 0.79 22.84 -40.02
C SER A 775 0.96 22.63 -41.53
N ILE A 776 0.88 21.41 -42.03
CA ILE A 776 1.04 21.09 -43.43
C ILE A 776 -0.18 21.54 -44.24
N LEU A 777 -1.40 21.26 -43.75
CA LEU A 777 -2.64 21.61 -44.46
C LEU A 777 -2.89 23.13 -44.50
N SER A 778 -2.66 23.85 -43.41
CA SER A 778 -2.84 25.31 -43.35
C SER A 778 -1.83 26.07 -44.21
N ARG A 779 -0.69 25.47 -44.50
CA ARG A 779 0.42 26.09 -45.28
C ARG A 779 0.49 25.57 -46.73
N GLY A 780 -0.55 24.86 -47.20
CA GLY A 780 -0.58 24.30 -48.56
C GLY A 780 -0.32 25.33 -49.63
N ARG A 781 -0.84 26.57 -49.54
CA ARG A 781 -0.60 27.70 -50.47
C ARG A 781 0.84 28.20 -50.38
N GLU A 782 1.41 28.35 -49.18
CA GLU A 782 2.83 28.74 -49.01
C GLU A 782 3.74 27.71 -49.71
N PHE A 783 3.45 26.42 -49.54
CA PHE A 783 4.19 25.32 -50.20
C PHE A 783 4.05 25.34 -51.71
N ALA A 784 2.85 25.65 -52.23
CA ALA A 784 2.63 25.81 -53.66
C ALA A 784 3.41 27.01 -54.24
N VAL A 785 3.42 28.14 -53.51
CA VAL A 785 4.20 29.32 -53.92
C VAL A 785 5.69 29.02 -53.88
N LEU A 786 6.22 28.36 -52.82
CA LEU A 786 7.62 27.96 -52.75
C LEU A 786 8.01 27.02 -53.88
N GLN A 787 7.13 26.11 -54.30
CA GLN A 787 7.35 25.19 -55.41
C GLN A 787 7.29 25.96 -56.76
N ALA A 788 6.42 26.94 -56.90
CA ALA A 788 6.35 27.82 -58.08
C ALA A 788 7.60 28.70 -58.23
N VAL A 789 8.25 29.08 -57.15
CA VAL A 789 9.52 29.82 -57.15
C VAL A 789 10.75 28.89 -57.30
N GLY A 790 10.55 27.58 -57.46
CA GLY A 790 11.62 26.62 -57.82
C GLY A 790 12.05 25.66 -56.67
N MET A 791 11.35 25.62 -55.59
CA MET A 791 11.62 24.63 -54.53
C MET A 791 11.20 23.22 -54.97
N THR A 792 12.13 22.27 -54.95
CA THR A 792 11.82 20.88 -55.34
C THR A 792 11.02 20.16 -54.29
N GLY A 793 10.22 19.15 -54.67
CA GLY A 793 9.46 18.32 -53.73
C GLY A 793 10.36 17.60 -52.71
N ARG A 794 11.61 17.28 -53.09
CA ARG A 794 12.60 16.68 -52.15
C ARG A 794 13.06 17.71 -51.08
N GLN A 795 13.24 18.96 -51.44
CA GLN A 795 13.62 20.04 -50.53
C GLN A 795 12.47 20.32 -49.54
N LEU A 796 11.24 20.39 -50.02
CA LEU A 796 10.05 20.56 -49.20
C LEU A 796 9.89 19.39 -48.20
N LYS A 797 10.05 18.13 -48.66
CA LYS A 797 10.03 16.96 -47.79
C LYS A 797 11.13 17.06 -46.72
N ARG A 798 12.36 17.41 -47.08
CA ARG A 798 13.48 17.61 -46.14
C ARG A 798 13.18 18.72 -45.10
N MET A 799 12.54 19.80 -45.49
CA MET A 799 12.14 20.89 -44.58
C MET A 799 11.15 20.37 -43.52
N LEU A 800 10.13 19.61 -43.93
CA LEU A 800 9.13 19.04 -43.02
C LEU A 800 9.75 18.01 -42.11
N LEU A 801 10.69 17.20 -42.58
CA LEU A 801 11.44 16.24 -41.74
C LEU A 801 12.28 16.97 -40.65
N TRP A 802 12.97 18.06 -41.03
CA TRP A 802 13.69 18.88 -40.07
C TRP A 802 12.75 19.52 -39.04
N GLU A 803 11.58 20.01 -39.47
CA GLU A 803 10.58 20.56 -38.57
C GLU A 803 10.11 19.52 -37.57
N GLY A 804 9.82 18.27 -37.99
CA GLY A 804 9.46 17.16 -37.12
C GLY A 804 10.57 16.76 -36.14
N LEU A 805 11.82 16.66 -36.63
CA LEU A 805 12.98 16.36 -35.79
C LEU A 805 13.23 17.44 -34.73
N LEU A 806 13.06 18.70 -35.08
CA LEU A 806 13.21 19.80 -34.14
C LEU A 806 12.16 19.81 -33.03
N TYR A 807 10.91 19.40 -33.35
CA TYR A 807 9.88 19.17 -32.31
C TYR A 807 10.27 18.06 -31.35
N THR A 808 10.70 16.93 -31.89
CA THR A 808 11.02 15.76 -31.05
C THR A 808 12.31 15.93 -30.25
N LEU A 809 13.36 16.54 -30.85
CA LEU A 809 14.59 16.92 -30.13
C LEU A 809 14.32 17.99 -29.07
N GLY A 810 13.48 18.96 -29.38
CA GLY A 810 13.04 19.97 -28.41
C GLY A 810 12.27 19.35 -27.24
N SER A 811 11.47 18.32 -27.52
CA SER A 811 10.73 17.57 -26.47
C SER A 811 11.69 16.76 -25.59
N GLY A 812 12.69 16.11 -26.19
CA GLY A 812 13.72 15.39 -25.44
C GLY A 812 14.56 16.32 -24.54
N LEU A 813 14.97 17.47 -25.06
CA LEU A 813 15.66 18.51 -24.31
C LEU A 813 14.79 19.05 -23.15
N ALA A 814 13.54 19.37 -23.44
CA ALA A 814 12.61 19.85 -22.42
C ALA A 814 12.37 18.78 -21.34
N ALA A 815 12.21 17.51 -21.74
CA ALA A 815 12.07 16.39 -20.81
C ALA A 815 13.30 16.22 -19.92
N GLY A 816 14.51 16.30 -20.50
CA GLY A 816 15.76 16.23 -19.74
C GLY A 816 15.90 17.36 -18.71
N LEU A 817 15.65 18.60 -19.12
CA LEU A 817 15.71 19.77 -18.25
C LEU A 817 14.64 19.71 -17.13
N LEU A 818 13.42 19.32 -17.47
CA LEU A 818 12.36 19.16 -16.46
C LEU A 818 12.68 18.02 -15.49
N SER A 819 13.20 16.89 -15.98
CA SER A 819 13.61 15.77 -15.14
C SER A 819 14.76 16.15 -14.20
N MET A 820 15.76 16.89 -14.69
CA MET A 820 16.86 17.41 -13.86
C MET A 820 16.38 18.39 -12.77
N ALA A 821 15.32 19.14 -13.04
CA ALA A 821 14.75 20.07 -12.08
C ALA A 821 13.80 19.39 -11.06
N LEU A 822 13.03 18.40 -11.50
CA LEU A 822 11.96 17.79 -10.71
C LEU A 822 12.45 16.61 -9.88
N ASN A 823 13.23 15.67 -10.47
CA ASN A 823 13.63 14.42 -9.82
C ASN A 823 14.42 14.62 -8.51
N PRO A 824 15.39 15.56 -8.40
CA PRO A 824 16.09 15.74 -7.13
C PRO A 824 15.18 16.22 -5.99
N ARG A 825 14.17 17.06 -6.33
CA ARG A 825 13.22 17.56 -5.34
C ARG A 825 12.27 16.45 -4.87
N LEU A 826 11.74 15.68 -5.81
CA LEU A 826 10.89 14.52 -5.49
C LEU A 826 11.69 13.43 -4.78
N GLY A 827 12.91 13.15 -5.24
CA GLY A 827 13.78 12.16 -4.62
C GLY A 827 14.13 12.51 -3.18
N GLY A 828 14.53 13.75 -2.91
CA GLY A 828 14.81 14.21 -1.55
C GLY A 828 13.57 14.28 -0.63
N MET A 829 12.37 14.45 -1.21
CA MET A 829 11.12 14.32 -0.46
C MET A 829 10.85 12.85 -0.10
N LEU A 830 11.07 11.93 -1.05
CA LEU A 830 10.88 10.49 -0.84
C LEU A 830 11.90 9.91 0.16
N GLU A 831 13.16 10.35 0.13
CA GLU A 831 14.17 9.95 1.13
C GLU A 831 13.80 10.34 2.56
N ARG A 832 13.09 11.46 2.72
CA ARG A 832 12.60 11.89 4.03
C ARG A 832 11.32 11.18 4.46
N ALA A 833 10.49 10.75 3.50
CA ALA A 833 9.24 10.08 3.77
C ALA A 833 9.38 8.56 3.90
N CYS A 834 10.38 7.96 3.21
CA CYS A 834 10.58 6.51 3.15
C CYS A 834 12.02 6.18 3.52
N TRP A 835 12.25 5.65 4.71
CA TRP A 835 13.56 5.32 5.26
C TRP A 835 14.37 4.33 4.38
N PHE A 836 13.71 3.45 3.63
CA PHE A 836 14.32 2.48 2.71
C PHE A 836 14.53 3.02 1.30
N TYR A 837 14.26 4.31 1.04
CA TYR A 837 14.44 4.94 -0.25
C TYR A 837 15.79 5.62 -0.33
N ARG A 838 16.54 5.39 -1.43
CA ARG A 838 17.79 6.06 -1.74
C ARG A 838 17.70 6.69 -3.12
N TYR A 839 17.71 8.01 -3.17
CA TYR A 839 17.60 8.71 -4.44
C TYR A 839 18.80 8.41 -5.35
N ARG A 840 18.51 7.92 -6.54
CA ARG A 840 19.49 7.71 -7.62
C ARG A 840 18.98 8.39 -8.88
N PHE A 841 19.64 9.46 -9.31
CA PHE A 841 19.27 10.15 -10.54
C PHE A 841 19.55 9.26 -11.74
N SER A 842 18.54 9.07 -12.61
CA SER A 842 18.68 8.35 -13.87
C SER A 842 18.12 9.18 -15.02
N ILE A 843 18.90 9.36 -16.07
CA ILE A 843 18.46 10.00 -17.32
C ILE A 843 18.19 8.95 -18.42
N ILE A 844 18.40 7.67 -18.11
CA ILE A 844 18.29 6.56 -19.07
C ILE A 844 16.95 6.56 -19.83
N PRO A 845 15.77 6.74 -19.21
CA PRO A 845 14.50 6.75 -19.92
C PRO A 845 14.41 7.84 -20.99
N VAL A 846 14.99 9.03 -20.72
CA VAL A 846 15.04 10.13 -21.67
C VAL A 846 15.89 9.75 -22.87
N VAL A 847 17.08 9.16 -22.64
CA VAL A 847 18.02 8.78 -23.68
C VAL A 847 17.48 7.65 -24.56
N VAL A 848 16.87 6.62 -23.93
CA VAL A 848 16.26 5.46 -24.65
C VAL A 848 15.09 5.88 -25.53
N LEU A 849 14.30 6.86 -25.11
CA LEU A 849 13.17 7.35 -25.91
C LEU A 849 13.56 8.34 -27.03
N LEU A 850 14.76 8.93 -27.01
CA LEU A 850 15.20 9.85 -28.05
C LEU A 850 15.19 9.24 -29.46
N PRO A 851 15.70 8.02 -29.73
CA PRO A 851 15.62 7.37 -31.04
C PRO A 851 14.16 7.14 -31.48
N VAL A 852 13.27 6.74 -30.57
CA VAL A 852 11.84 6.55 -30.85
C VAL A 852 11.21 7.88 -31.28
N PHE A 853 11.52 8.96 -30.58
CA PHE A 853 11.06 10.29 -30.90
C PHE A 853 11.62 10.79 -32.24
N ALA A 854 12.89 10.54 -32.53
CA ALA A 854 13.49 10.89 -33.82
C ALA A 854 12.81 10.15 -34.99
N LEU A 855 12.50 8.86 -34.79
CA LEU A 855 11.77 8.05 -35.78
C LEU A 855 10.36 8.61 -36.02
N LEU A 856 9.62 8.93 -34.97
CA LEU A 856 8.29 9.56 -35.06
C LEU A 856 8.37 10.94 -35.68
N GLY A 857 9.38 11.74 -35.34
CA GLY A 857 9.66 13.04 -35.91
C GLY A 857 9.93 13.00 -37.43
N CYS A 858 10.40 11.87 -37.93
CA CYS A 858 10.58 11.65 -39.38
C CYS A 858 9.35 10.99 -40.03
N ALA A 859 8.79 9.94 -39.43
CA ALA A 859 7.74 9.14 -40.00
C ALA A 859 6.43 9.93 -40.19
N ILE A 860 6.00 10.69 -39.18
CA ILE A 860 4.75 11.45 -39.23
C ILE A 860 4.76 12.54 -40.32
N PRO A 861 5.77 13.46 -40.41
CA PRO A 861 5.84 14.42 -41.47
C PRO A 861 5.96 13.78 -42.86
N ALA A 862 6.71 12.68 -42.99
CA ALA A 862 6.83 11.97 -44.28
C ALA A 862 5.50 11.40 -44.74
N ALA A 863 4.72 10.78 -43.81
CA ALA A 863 3.39 10.25 -44.16
C ALA A 863 2.41 11.37 -44.55
N MET A 864 2.44 12.50 -43.82
CA MET A 864 1.60 13.66 -44.11
C MET A 864 1.97 14.30 -45.43
N TYR A 865 3.28 14.46 -45.73
CA TYR A 865 3.73 14.97 -47.03
C TYR A 865 3.27 14.11 -48.19
N ARG A 866 3.35 12.76 -48.09
CA ARG A 866 2.86 11.83 -49.13
C ARG A 866 1.37 12.03 -49.43
N ARG A 867 0.54 12.32 -48.43
CA ARG A 867 -0.89 12.63 -48.61
C ARG A 867 -1.10 14.00 -49.27
N ALA A 868 -0.37 15.02 -48.86
CA ALA A 868 -0.45 16.36 -49.40
C ALA A 868 0.09 16.43 -50.87
N ALA A 869 1.10 15.64 -51.18
CA ALA A 869 1.73 15.60 -52.51
C ALA A 869 0.86 14.95 -53.61
N LYS A 870 -0.25 14.28 -53.27
CA LYS A 870 -1.21 13.71 -54.22
C LYS A 870 -2.00 14.77 -54.98
N GLN A 871 -2.07 16.01 -54.50
CA GLN A 871 -2.69 17.17 -55.17
C GLN A 871 -1.65 17.93 -55.97
N SER A 872 -1.97 18.31 -57.23
CA SER A 872 -1.10 19.10 -58.11
C SER A 872 -0.86 20.51 -57.51
N VAL A 873 0.25 21.15 -57.87
CA VAL A 873 0.55 22.53 -57.41
C VAL A 873 -0.55 23.51 -57.84
N VAL A 874 -1.12 23.32 -59.01
CA VAL A 874 -2.22 24.14 -59.56
C VAL A 874 -3.51 23.93 -58.75
N GLU A 875 -3.86 22.70 -58.43
CA GLU A 875 -5.03 22.40 -57.59
C GLU A 875 -4.88 23.01 -56.20
N ARG A 876 -3.69 22.98 -55.60
CA ARG A 876 -3.42 23.59 -54.29
C ARG A 876 -3.50 25.12 -54.30
N LEU A 877 -3.19 25.73 -55.44
CA LEU A 877 -3.37 27.19 -55.61
C LEU A 877 -4.85 27.55 -55.79
N ARG A 878 -5.63 26.74 -56.54
CA ARG A 878 -7.06 26.95 -56.80
C ARG A 878 -7.96 26.57 -55.66
N ALA A 879 -7.63 25.56 -54.87
CA ALA A 879 -8.49 25.04 -53.76
C ALA A 879 -8.81 26.08 -52.70
N VAL A 880 -8.13 27.22 -52.67
CA VAL A 880 -8.35 28.29 -51.69
C VAL A 880 -9.31 29.39 -52.20
N GLU A 881 -9.73 29.37 -53.47
CA GLU A 881 -10.70 30.35 -53.98
C GLU A 881 -12.17 29.89 -53.77
N VAL A 882 -12.40 28.63 -53.46
CA VAL A 882 -13.74 28.02 -53.33
C VAL A 882 -14.12 27.62 -51.87
N GLY A 883 -13.24 27.85 -50.85
CA GLY A 883 -13.48 27.48 -49.46
C GLY A 883 -13.71 28.65 -48.51
#